data_4ea23af1030de463c60a2c702e64df3f
#
_entry.id   4ea23af1030de463c60a2c702e64df3f
#
_cell.length_a   1.000
_cell.length_b   1.000
_cell.length_c   1.000
_cell.angle_alpha   90.00
_cell.angle_beta   90.00
_cell.angle_gamma   90.00
#
_symmetry.space_group_name_H-M   'P 1'
#
loop_
_entity.id
_entity.type
_entity.pdbx_description
1 polymer ?
#
loop_
_entity_poly.entity_id
_entity_poly.type
_entity_poly.pdbx_seq_one_letter_code
_entity_poly.pdbx_strand_id
1 'polypeptide(L)'
;ATVRTVNARLARMGRKLGPDPASEIACTIGGVIANNSSGMACGIAENTYQTLESATVLLANGEIINTDDWDSDAQLKAKASDLYQTLGQIKEEISARPDLISEITRQYRMKNTMGYGLNSFIDYSSIIDIFLHLLVGSEGTLGFISEAIFNTVPLLTHAATTLLIFENLNAATEALTTLIATNPATIELMDCASLRAGKVDMQGIELNQHAALLVEYQVQEESELSAVMASAAEVHAQLGTVNQAQLTTEVKTRSEIWHIRKGLYAAVAGARRSGTTALLEDVSVPIAQLASTCLELQSLFTKHGYDDAVIFGHAKDGNIHFLVNEDFKDPKLAERYRCFTEEMVDLVLSKGGSLKAEHGTGRMMAPFVERQFGAELYAIMVRIKEAFDPSGILSPGVLISTDALSHMRHIKFNPPIQKVADNCVECGYCEPICPSKDLTTTPRQRIVLQRAIATAKSNGDHALLAELVKSAEYHVEETCAVDGLCESSCPVGINTGILVTTLRTERNGTIYANVWEQAAQHWGATLTGISMGLNVARLIPSQIIEALNRSLRNYLGSEKVPLWSKELPKGGKPREFAASDKPDFVFFASCLESIFEAKTAESLKSLSRKAGLAFTTPPTISDLCCGTPWKSKGLVDGYKSIVEATYKSLVKASEDGRLPIVCENSSCTEGLIQAIKSRTDSKLRIIDSIDFASEFLLPNIEIPKKMNSVTLHPTCSSTLLGSHTSFETLANAISEKVSTPLDWGCCAFAGDRGALHPELTASATKAEAAALALEGEDFDAYLSTNLTCEIGMSRATGKGYQHILVAVNELARSRRS
;
A
#
# COMPACT_ATOMS: atom_id res chain seq x y z
N ALA A 1 -11.12 -7.90 -1.95
CA ALA A 1 -10.55 -7.31 -0.73
C ALA A 1 -9.11 -7.78 -0.54
N THR A 2 -8.26 -6.96 0.11
CA THR A 2 -6.92 -7.36 0.55
C THR A 2 -6.99 -8.06 1.91
N VAL A 3 -5.97 -8.85 2.25
CA VAL A 3 -5.85 -9.49 3.58
C VAL A 3 -5.92 -8.44 4.68
N ARG A 4 -5.19 -7.33 4.54
CA ARG A 4 -5.22 -6.22 5.51
C ARG A 4 -6.62 -5.64 5.72
N THR A 5 -7.39 -5.46 4.64
CA THR A 5 -8.76 -4.93 4.74
C THR A 5 -9.68 -5.88 5.51
N VAL A 6 -9.54 -7.20 5.28
CA VAL A 6 -10.30 -8.22 6.01
C VAL A 6 -9.88 -8.27 7.47
N ASN A 7 -8.56 -8.31 7.74
CA ASN A 7 -8.02 -8.35 9.10
C ASN A 7 -8.39 -7.11 9.93
N ALA A 8 -8.46 -5.92 9.33
CA ALA A 8 -8.91 -4.71 10.02
C ALA A 8 -10.37 -4.81 10.52
N ARG A 9 -11.23 -5.54 9.79
CA ARG A 9 -12.60 -5.83 10.24
C ARG A 9 -12.66 -6.92 11.30
N LEU A 10 -11.91 -8.00 11.11
CA LEU A 10 -11.84 -9.13 12.04
C LEU A 10 -11.22 -8.75 13.39
N ALA A 11 -10.28 -7.81 13.41
CA ALA A 11 -9.64 -7.33 14.64
C ALA A 11 -10.64 -6.77 15.66
N ARG A 12 -11.76 -6.19 15.21
CA ARG A 12 -12.85 -5.72 16.09
C ARG A 12 -13.52 -6.87 16.87
N MET A 13 -13.36 -8.10 16.39
CA MET A 13 -13.87 -9.33 17.02
C MET A 13 -12.76 -10.15 17.68
N GLY A 14 -11.55 -9.60 17.80
CA GLY A 14 -10.39 -10.32 18.34
C GLY A 14 -9.90 -11.46 17.43
N ARG A 15 -10.15 -11.37 16.11
CA ARG A 15 -9.84 -12.43 15.14
C ARG A 15 -8.99 -11.89 14.00
N LYS A 16 -8.32 -12.79 13.28
CA LYS A 16 -7.61 -12.51 12.01
C LYS A 16 -7.74 -13.72 11.07
N LEU A 17 -7.37 -13.55 9.81
CA LEU A 17 -7.13 -14.66 8.90
C LEU A 17 -5.88 -15.44 9.33
N GLY A 18 -5.84 -16.74 9.04
CA GLY A 18 -4.67 -17.58 9.31
C GLY A 18 -3.43 -17.14 8.52
N PRO A 19 -3.48 -17.10 7.17
CA PRO A 19 -2.33 -16.67 6.38
C PRO A 19 -1.96 -15.21 6.68
N ASP A 20 -0.66 -14.96 6.93
CA ASP A 20 -0.09 -13.66 7.32
C ASP A 20 1.09 -13.22 6.45
N PRO A 21 0.92 -13.15 5.11
CA PRO A 21 1.99 -12.77 4.21
C PRO A 21 2.47 -11.34 4.47
N ALA A 22 3.78 -11.10 4.33
CA ALA A 22 4.36 -9.76 4.49
C ALA A 22 3.72 -8.71 3.55
N SER A 23 3.13 -9.17 2.45
CA SER A 23 2.42 -8.36 1.45
C SER A 23 0.93 -8.14 1.76
N GLU A 24 0.44 -8.35 2.98
CA GLU A 24 -0.98 -8.26 3.37
C GLU A 24 -1.70 -6.97 2.89
N ILE A 25 -0.95 -5.87 2.75
CA ILE A 25 -1.48 -4.60 2.25
C ILE A 25 -1.89 -4.65 0.78
N ALA A 26 -1.25 -5.50 -0.02
CA ALA A 26 -1.42 -5.56 -1.47
C ALA A 26 -2.06 -6.87 -1.95
N CYS A 27 -1.80 -8.01 -1.28
CA CYS A 27 -2.32 -9.30 -1.70
C CYS A 27 -3.84 -9.37 -1.47
N THR A 28 -4.55 -9.88 -2.49
CA THR A 28 -5.99 -10.09 -2.44
C THR A 28 -6.34 -11.47 -1.93
N ILE A 29 -7.56 -11.65 -1.41
CA ILE A 29 -8.03 -12.95 -0.92
C ILE A 29 -7.98 -14.01 -2.03
N GLY A 30 -8.41 -13.70 -3.25
CA GLY A 30 -8.31 -14.64 -4.38
C GLY A 30 -6.86 -15.00 -4.72
N GLY A 31 -5.92 -14.03 -4.64
CA GLY A 31 -4.49 -14.29 -4.82
C GLY A 31 -3.91 -15.17 -3.72
N VAL A 32 -4.34 -14.98 -2.47
CA VAL A 32 -3.93 -15.78 -1.32
C VAL A 32 -4.36 -17.23 -1.49
N ILE A 33 -5.60 -17.49 -1.97
CA ILE A 33 -6.06 -18.85 -2.26
C ILE A 33 -5.29 -19.45 -3.44
N ALA A 34 -5.21 -18.70 -4.54
CA ALA A 34 -4.54 -19.19 -5.76
C ALA A 34 -3.07 -19.55 -5.52
N ASN A 35 -2.44 -18.96 -4.53
CA ASN A 35 -1.02 -19.14 -4.22
C ASN A 35 -0.76 -20.10 -3.05
N ASN A 36 -1.79 -20.54 -2.33
CA ASN A 36 -1.65 -21.17 -1.02
C ASN A 36 -0.75 -20.36 -0.09
N SER A 37 -1.04 -19.07 0.01
CA SER A 37 -0.19 -18.20 0.82
C SER A 37 -0.14 -18.64 2.27
N SER A 38 1.05 -18.57 2.82
CA SER A 38 1.32 -18.71 4.25
C SER A 38 1.80 -17.35 4.81
N GLY A 39 2.97 -17.28 5.40
CA GLY A 39 3.54 -16.06 5.90
C GLY A 39 4.55 -16.29 7.02
N MET A 40 4.70 -15.28 7.88
CA MET A 40 5.78 -15.23 8.87
C MET A 40 5.51 -16.07 10.12
N ALA A 41 4.25 -16.15 10.57
CA ALA A 41 3.89 -16.83 11.82
C ALA A 41 3.01 -18.08 11.60
N CYS A 42 2.13 -18.07 10.59
CA CYS A 42 1.13 -19.14 10.41
C CYS A 42 1.74 -20.51 10.05
N GLY A 43 2.96 -20.55 9.51
CA GLY A 43 3.59 -21.80 9.08
C GLY A 43 2.74 -22.57 8.07
N ILE A 44 2.67 -23.90 8.25
CA ILE A 44 1.77 -24.80 7.52
C ILE A 44 0.49 -25.14 8.30
N ALA A 45 0.40 -24.73 9.57
CA ALA A 45 -0.73 -25.08 10.44
C ALA A 45 -1.94 -24.15 10.26
N GLU A 46 -1.72 -22.90 9.93
CA GLU A 46 -2.76 -21.88 9.77
C GLU A 46 -2.71 -21.21 8.39
N ASN A 47 -2.08 -21.83 7.40
CA ASN A 47 -2.00 -21.30 6.03
C ASN A 47 -3.38 -21.36 5.32
N THR A 48 -3.43 -20.92 4.09
CA THR A 48 -4.66 -20.90 3.29
C THR A 48 -5.30 -22.28 3.14
N TYR A 49 -4.48 -23.29 2.90
CA TYR A 49 -4.95 -24.68 2.75
C TYR A 49 -5.67 -25.20 3.98
N GLN A 50 -5.20 -24.85 5.18
CA GLN A 50 -5.79 -25.31 6.45
C GLN A 50 -7.01 -24.49 6.89
N THR A 51 -7.14 -23.27 6.40
CA THR A 51 -8.16 -22.32 6.90
C THR A 51 -9.29 -22.04 5.90
N LEU A 52 -9.16 -22.46 4.63
CA LEU A 52 -10.26 -22.37 3.67
C LEU A 52 -11.36 -23.38 4.01
N GLU A 53 -12.57 -22.89 4.27
CA GLU A 53 -13.74 -23.71 4.63
C GLU A 53 -14.57 -24.11 3.40
N SER A 54 -14.88 -23.13 2.56
CA SER A 54 -15.66 -23.33 1.34
C SER A 54 -15.40 -22.24 0.29
N ALA A 55 -15.82 -22.50 -0.95
CA ALA A 55 -15.71 -21.55 -2.04
C ALA A 55 -16.81 -21.73 -3.10
N THR A 56 -17.14 -20.63 -3.79
CA THR A 56 -17.94 -20.66 -5.02
C THR A 56 -16.99 -20.58 -6.21
N VAL A 57 -17.04 -21.57 -7.09
CA VAL A 57 -16.07 -21.79 -8.17
C VAL A 57 -16.76 -21.86 -9.51
N LEU A 58 -16.28 -21.08 -10.49
CA LEU A 58 -16.65 -21.21 -11.91
C LEU A 58 -15.62 -22.10 -12.61
N LEU A 59 -16.08 -23.21 -13.17
CA LEU A 59 -15.27 -24.17 -13.92
C LEU A 59 -15.08 -23.76 -15.39
N ALA A 60 -14.11 -24.37 -16.06
CA ALA A 60 -13.81 -24.11 -17.49
C ALA A 60 -14.99 -24.44 -18.43
N ASN A 61 -15.88 -25.35 -18.04
CA ASN A 61 -17.09 -25.72 -18.78
C ASN A 61 -18.27 -24.73 -18.56
N GLY A 62 -18.09 -23.69 -17.73
CA GLY A 62 -19.12 -22.70 -17.42
C GLY A 62 -20.02 -23.04 -16.23
N GLU A 63 -19.86 -24.21 -15.62
CA GLU A 63 -20.64 -24.62 -14.45
C GLU A 63 -20.13 -23.94 -13.18
N ILE A 64 -21.07 -23.62 -12.30
CA ILE A 64 -20.76 -23.04 -10.97
C ILE A 64 -21.01 -24.08 -9.90
N ILE A 65 -20.01 -24.27 -9.05
CA ILE A 65 -20.05 -25.14 -7.88
C ILE A 65 -19.86 -24.26 -6.63
N ASN A 66 -20.81 -24.34 -5.71
CA ASN A 66 -20.66 -23.77 -4.36
C ASN A 66 -20.42 -24.93 -3.39
N THR A 67 -19.23 -25.01 -2.82
CA THR A 67 -18.85 -26.12 -1.94
C THR A 67 -19.49 -26.02 -0.55
N ASP A 68 -20.14 -24.89 -0.20
CA ASP A 68 -20.91 -24.71 1.03
C ASP A 68 -22.33 -25.30 0.95
N ASP A 69 -22.81 -25.63 -0.24
CA ASP A 69 -24.13 -26.24 -0.41
C ASP A 69 -24.15 -27.67 0.15
N TRP A 70 -25.22 -28.01 0.90
CA TRP A 70 -25.35 -29.33 1.54
C TRP A 70 -25.29 -30.51 0.57
N ASP A 71 -25.59 -30.33 -0.71
CA ASP A 71 -25.56 -31.32 -1.79
C ASP A 71 -24.43 -31.08 -2.80
N SER A 72 -23.41 -30.32 -2.43
CA SER A 72 -22.31 -29.88 -3.30
C SER A 72 -21.57 -31.05 -3.97
N ASP A 73 -21.36 -32.15 -3.28
CA ASP A 73 -20.74 -33.37 -3.86
C ASP A 73 -21.60 -33.95 -4.99
N ALA A 74 -22.93 -34.04 -4.79
CA ALA A 74 -23.86 -34.49 -5.81
C ALA A 74 -23.95 -33.48 -6.99
N GLN A 75 -23.88 -32.18 -6.71
CA GLN A 75 -23.83 -31.17 -7.75
C GLN A 75 -22.56 -31.26 -8.59
N LEU A 76 -21.39 -31.45 -7.98
CA LEU A 76 -20.13 -31.62 -8.70
C LEU A 76 -20.20 -32.87 -9.59
N LYS A 77 -20.73 -33.98 -9.09
CA LYS A 77 -20.92 -35.20 -9.85
C LYS A 77 -21.87 -35.03 -11.04
N ALA A 78 -22.94 -34.26 -10.89
CA ALA A 78 -23.93 -34.01 -11.94
C ALA A 78 -23.44 -33.04 -13.01
N LYS A 79 -22.76 -31.96 -12.60
CA LYS A 79 -22.34 -30.83 -13.49
C LYS A 79 -20.98 -31.07 -14.14
N ALA A 80 -20.10 -31.88 -13.49
CA ALA A 80 -18.75 -32.18 -13.97
C ALA A 80 -18.39 -33.66 -13.73
N SER A 81 -19.18 -34.58 -14.29
CA SER A 81 -19.08 -36.02 -14.09
C SER A 81 -17.69 -36.59 -14.36
N ASP A 82 -17.06 -36.20 -15.47
CA ASP A 82 -15.74 -36.71 -15.86
C ASP A 82 -14.66 -36.27 -14.85
N LEU A 83 -14.72 -35.01 -14.42
CA LEU A 83 -13.85 -34.47 -13.37
C LEU A 83 -14.03 -35.24 -12.07
N TYR A 84 -15.28 -35.44 -11.61
CA TYR A 84 -15.61 -36.19 -10.39
C TYR A 84 -15.05 -37.61 -10.43
N GLN A 85 -15.24 -38.31 -11.56
CA GLN A 85 -14.74 -39.68 -11.75
C GLN A 85 -13.20 -39.71 -11.76
N THR A 86 -12.56 -38.77 -12.45
CA THR A 86 -11.09 -38.69 -12.52
C THR A 86 -10.50 -38.47 -11.12
N LEU A 87 -11.06 -37.56 -10.32
CA LEU A 87 -10.62 -37.33 -8.95
C LEU A 87 -10.79 -38.59 -8.07
N GLY A 88 -11.91 -39.32 -8.25
CA GLY A 88 -12.15 -40.59 -7.57
C GLY A 88 -11.10 -41.65 -7.92
N GLN A 89 -10.79 -41.80 -9.21
CA GLN A 89 -9.77 -42.74 -9.69
C GLN A 89 -8.37 -42.39 -9.16
N ILE A 90 -7.99 -41.12 -9.19
CA ILE A 90 -6.70 -40.66 -8.64
C ILE A 90 -6.63 -40.97 -7.13
N LYS A 91 -7.71 -40.72 -6.39
CA LYS A 91 -7.78 -41.03 -4.97
C LYS A 91 -7.57 -42.52 -4.68
N GLU A 92 -8.25 -43.37 -5.41
CA GLU A 92 -8.09 -44.85 -5.29
C GLU A 92 -6.65 -45.25 -5.63
N GLU A 93 -6.07 -44.70 -6.71
CA GLU A 93 -4.70 -44.97 -7.14
C GLU A 93 -3.69 -44.60 -6.05
N ILE A 94 -3.76 -43.38 -5.49
CA ILE A 94 -2.85 -42.95 -4.43
C ILE A 94 -3.05 -43.78 -3.17
N SER A 95 -4.30 -44.06 -2.78
CA SER A 95 -4.61 -44.84 -1.57
C SER A 95 -4.09 -46.26 -1.62
N ALA A 96 -3.98 -46.85 -2.79
CA ALA A 96 -3.43 -48.21 -3.01
C ALA A 96 -1.88 -48.24 -3.02
N ARG A 97 -1.19 -47.10 -2.98
CA ARG A 97 0.26 -46.95 -3.18
C ARG A 97 0.93 -46.28 -1.96
N PRO A 98 1.42 -47.08 -0.96
CA PRO A 98 2.10 -46.56 0.22
C PRO A 98 3.34 -45.71 -0.08
N ASP A 99 4.03 -45.99 -1.17
CA ASP A 99 5.18 -45.25 -1.64
C ASP A 99 4.79 -43.82 -2.11
N LEU A 100 3.69 -43.67 -2.87
CA LEU A 100 3.18 -42.35 -3.27
C LEU A 100 2.68 -41.57 -2.03
N ILE A 101 1.98 -42.21 -1.10
CA ILE A 101 1.56 -41.60 0.16
C ILE A 101 2.77 -41.08 0.93
N SER A 102 3.83 -41.88 1.06
CA SER A 102 5.05 -41.48 1.76
C SER A 102 5.72 -40.27 1.11
N GLU A 103 5.83 -40.28 -0.23
CA GLU A 103 6.45 -39.18 -0.96
C GLU A 103 5.61 -37.88 -0.87
N ILE A 104 4.30 -37.95 -1.08
CA ILE A 104 3.40 -36.81 -0.90
C ILE A 104 3.52 -36.28 0.54
N THR A 105 3.45 -37.14 1.55
CA THR A 105 3.58 -36.72 2.94
C THR A 105 4.92 -36.06 3.21
N ARG A 106 6.00 -36.57 2.64
CA ARG A 106 7.35 -35.95 2.76
C ARG A 106 7.39 -34.53 2.18
N GLN A 107 6.80 -34.36 0.99
CA GLN A 107 6.80 -33.06 0.28
C GLN A 107 6.02 -31.97 1.05
N TYR A 108 4.91 -32.33 1.69
CA TYR A 108 4.02 -31.37 2.35
C TYR A 108 4.23 -31.24 3.88
N ARG A 109 5.31 -31.86 4.44
CA ARG A 109 5.74 -31.59 5.81
C ARG A 109 6.40 -30.23 6.01
N MET A 110 6.74 -29.55 4.94
CA MET A 110 7.28 -28.20 4.90
C MET A 110 6.42 -27.32 4.01
N LYS A 111 6.62 -26.02 4.03
CA LYS A 111 5.97 -25.12 3.08
C LYS A 111 6.30 -25.57 1.66
N ASN A 112 5.27 -25.80 0.86
CA ASN A 112 5.41 -26.28 -0.52
C ASN A 112 4.24 -25.82 -1.36
N THR A 113 4.53 -25.03 -2.40
CA THR A 113 3.57 -24.54 -3.40
C THR A 113 3.97 -24.93 -4.81
N MET A 114 4.78 -26.00 -4.94
CA MET A 114 5.14 -26.58 -6.24
C MET A 114 4.04 -27.52 -6.73
N GLY A 115 3.60 -27.34 -7.97
CA GLY A 115 2.56 -28.14 -8.59
C GLY A 115 1.20 -28.00 -7.90
N TYR A 116 0.37 -29.03 -8.00
CA TYR A 116 -0.93 -29.08 -7.33
C TYR A 116 -0.84 -29.74 -5.96
N GLY A 117 -1.72 -29.32 -5.04
CA GLY A 117 -1.81 -29.83 -3.67
C GLY A 117 -2.23 -31.31 -3.58
N LEU A 118 -1.35 -32.24 -3.96
CA LEU A 118 -1.63 -33.70 -3.95
C LEU A 118 -1.91 -34.22 -2.56
N ASN A 119 -1.51 -33.56 -1.49
CA ASN A 119 -1.85 -33.91 -0.12
C ASN A 119 -3.37 -33.91 0.10
N SER A 120 -4.18 -33.18 -0.68
CA SER A 120 -5.64 -33.19 -0.60
C SER A 120 -6.24 -34.62 -0.76
N PHE A 121 -5.60 -35.48 -1.55
CA PHE A 121 -6.04 -36.87 -1.70
C PHE A 121 -5.74 -37.73 -0.47
N ILE A 122 -4.87 -37.32 0.41
CA ILE A 122 -4.53 -37.99 1.68
C ILE A 122 -5.33 -37.40 2.83
N ASP A 123 -5.42 -36.07 2.88
CA ASP A 123 -5.98 -35.33 4.01
C ASP A 123 -7.52 -35.39 4.04
N TYR A 124 -8.19 -35.55 2.87
CA TYR A 124 -9.64 -35.50 2.74
C TYR A 124 -10.24 -36.80 2.23
N SER A 125 -11.45 -37.12 2.71
CA SER A 125 -12.15 -38.32 2.34
C SER A 125 -13.16 -38.15 1.20
N SER A 126 -13.85 -37.02 1.12
CA SER A 126 -14.84 -36.69 0.09
C SER A 126 -14.21 -36.09 -1.16
N ILE A 127 -14.86 -36.29 -2.32
CA ILE A 127 -14.36 -35.72 -3.58
C ILE A 127 -14.55 -34.23 -3.61
N ILE A 128 -15.60 -33.71 -2.99
CA ILE A 128 -15.82 -32.25 -2.95
C ILE A 128 -14.75 -31.52 -2.12
N ASP A 129 -14.28 -32.12 -1.01
CA ASP A 129 -13.21 -31.53 -0.22
C ASP A 129 -11.87 -31.58 -0.96
N ILE A 130 -11.59 -32.69 -1.65
CA ILE A 130 -10.41 -32.80 -2.53
C ILE A 130 -10.48 -31.75 -3.63
N PHE A 131 -11.64 -31.60 -4.28
CA PHE A 131 -11.87 -30.59 -5.31
C PHE A 131 -11.57 -29.18 -4.78
N LEU A 132 -12.11 -28.80 -3.62
CA LEU A 132 -11.90 -27.50 -3.01
C LEU A 132 -10.41 -27.24 -2.74
N HIS A 133 -9.72 -28.22 -2.13
CA HIS A 133 -8.34 -28.03 -1.68
C HIS A 133 -7.31 -28.15 -2.81
N LEU A 134 -7.67 -28.77 -3.96
CA LEU A 134 -6.86 -28.68 -5.20
C LEU A 134 -6.85 -27.27 -5.81
N LEU A 135 -7.89 -26.45 -5.56
CA LEU A 135 -7.92 -25.07 -6.02
C LEU A 135 -6.95 -24.17 -5.26
N VAL A 136 -6.61 -24.58 -4.02
CA VAL A 136 -5.61 -23.84 -3.22
C VAL A 136 -4.22 -24.08 -3.81
N GLY A 137 -3.54 -23.01 -4.19
CA GLY A 137 -2.24 -23.08 -4.87
C GLY A 137 -2.31 -23.41 -6.36
N SER A 138 -3.52 -23.46 -6.95
CA SER A 138 -3.70 -23.78 -8.38
C SER A 138 -3.39 -22.64 -9.35
N GLU A 139 -3.13 -21.44 -8.87
CA GLU A 139 -2.76 -20.25 -9.66
C GLU A 139 -3.72 -19.96 -10.81
N GLY A 140 -5.03 -20.23 -10.59
CA GLY A 140 -6.09 -20.00 -11.58
C GLY A 140 -6.08 -21.00 -12.76
N THR A 141 -5.36 -22.11 -12.66
CA THR A 141 -5.29 -23.14 -13.70
C THR A 141 -6.42 -24.14 -13.67
N LEU A 142 -7.18 -24.22 -12.57
CA LEU A 142 -8.25 -25.20 -12.34
C LEU A 142 -9.66 -24.57 -12.31
N GLY A 143 -9.79 -23.27 -12.03
CA GLY A 143 -11.09 -22.60 -11.97
C GLY A 143 -10.95 -21.14 -11.52
N PHE A 144 -12.07 -20.42 -11.57
CA PHE A 144 -12.18 -19.06 -11.06
C PHE A 144 -12.97 -19.05 -9.75
N ILE A 145 -12.37 -18.55 -8.67
CA ILE A 145 -12.98 -18.46 -7.34
C ILE A 145 -13.64 -17.10 -7.21
N SER A 146 -14.96 -17.06 -7.05
CA SER A 146 -15.75 -15.82 -6.92
C SER A 146 -15.99 -15.44 -5.45
N GLU A 147 -16.16 -16.43 -4.58
CA GLU A 147 -16.41 -16.27 -3.15
C GLU A 147 -15.65 -17.32 -2.37
N ALA A 148 -15.30 -17.02 -1.12
CA ALA A 148 -14.63 -17.95 -0.22
C ALA A 148 -15.00 -17.69 1.25
N ILE A 149 -15.12 -18.76 2.03
CA ILE A 149 -15.32 -18.73 3.47
C ILE A 149 -14.06 -19.27 4.14
N PHE A 150 -13.57 -18.56 5.14
CA PHE A 150 -12.38 -18.93 5.89
C PHE A 150 -12.69 -19.14 7.38
N ASN A 151 -12.12 -20.15 7.95
CA ASN A 151 -11.94 -20.24 9.39
C ASN A 151 -10.93 -19.17 9.84
N THR A 152 -11.29 -18.42 10.86
CA THR A 152 -10.43 -17.37 11.40
C THR A 152 -9.65 -17.87 12.62
N VAL A 153 -8.51 -17.24 12.90
CA VAL A 153 -7.69 -17.56 14.08
C VAL A 153 -7.72 -16.42 15.11
N PRO A 154 -7.41 -16.68 16.40
CA PRO A 154 -7.31 -15.62 17.40
C PRO A 154 -6.29 -14.56 17.03
N LEU A 155 -6.61 -13.29 17.30
CA LEU A 155 -5.65 -12.21 17.22
C LEU A 155 -4.88 -12.13 18.54
N LEU A 156 -3.62 -12.55 18.53
CA LEU A 156 -2.73 -12.45 19.70
C LEU A 156 -2.24 -11.00 19.85
N THR A 157 -2.69 -10.31 20.89
CA THR A 157 -2.50 -8.86 21.05
C THR A 157 -1.24 -8.48 21.82
N HIS A 158 -0.68 -9.42 22.60
CA HIS A 158 0.51 -9.17 23.39
C HIS A 158 1.72 -9.83 22.76
N ALA A 159 2.74 -9.03 22.45
CA ALA A 159 3.92 -9.52 21.76
C ALA A 159 5.21 -8.89 22.28
N ALA A 160 6.29 -9.67 22.27
CA ALA A 160 7.65 -9.22 22.56
C ALA A 160 8.59 -9.62 21.42
N THR A 161 9.39 -8.68 20.94
CA THR A 161 10.29 -8.83 19.79
C THR A 161 11.74 -8.54 20.21
N THR A 162 12.68 -9.25 19.60
CA THR A 162 14.11 -8.96 19.72
C THR A 162 14.82 -9.20 18.39
N LEU A 163 15.99 -8.59 18.20
CA LEU A 163 16.91 -8.83 17.11
C LEU A 163 18.20 -9.41 17.65
N LEU A 164 18.44 -10.70 17.42
CA LEU A 164 19.63 -11.44 17.81
C LEU A 164 20.66 -11.36 16.68
N ILE A 165 21.83 -10.80 16.93
CA ILE A 165 22.88 -10.66 15.93
C ILE A 165 23.99 -11.64 16.24
N PHE A 166 24.41 -12.41 15.24
CA PHE A 166 25.43 -13.45 15.32
C PHE A 166 26.66 -13.06 14.50
N GLU A 167 27.79 -13.62 14.84
CA GLU A 167 29.08 -13.38 14.19
C GLU A 167 29.02 -13.73 12.67
N ASN A 168 28.27 -14.77 12.31
CA ASN A 168 28.08 -15.22 10.94
C ASN A 168 26.79 -16.02 10.76
N LEU A 169 26.49 -16.35 9.51
CA LEU A 169 25.28 -17.08 9.12
C LEU A 169 25.22 -18.49 9.74
N ASN A 170 26.38 -19.18 9.89
CA ASN A 170 26.41 -20.51 10.50
C ASN A 170 26.00 -20.47 11.96
N ALA A 171 26.56 -19.53 12.75
CA ALA A 171 26.19 -19.36 14.15
C ALA A 171 24.69 -19.02 14.33
N ALA A 172 24.12 -18.17 13.45
CA ALA A 172 22.69 -17.86 13.47
C ALA A 172 21.84 -19.09 13.19
N THR A 173 22.20 -19.91 12.22
CA THR A 173 21.41 -21.10 11.86
C THR A 173 21.56 -22.25 12.84
N GLU A 174 22.71 -22.41 13.49
CA GLU A 174 22.92 -23.37 14.58
C GLU A 174 22.05 -23.06 15.81
N ALA A 175 21.78 -21.77 16.08
CA ALA A 175 20.90 -21.34 17.16
C ALA A 175 19.41 -21.70 16.96
N LEU A 176 18.99 -22.01 15.73
CA LEU A 176 17.56 -22.17 15.38
C LEU A 176 16.88 -23.29 16.16
N THR A 177 17.52 -24.46 16.31
CA THR A 177 16.91 -25.58 17.03
C THR A 177 16.59 -25.20 18.48
N THR A 178 17.50 -24.50 19.12
CA THR A 178 17.35 -24.03 20.49
C THR A 178 16.27 -22.95 20.58
N LEU A 179 16.24 -22.01 19.62
CA LEU A 179 15.22 -20.96 19.57
C LEU A 179 13.82 -21.52 19.27
N ILE A 180 13.68 -22.46 18.35
CA ILE A 180 12.40 -23.08 18.01
C ILE A 180 11.81 -23.79 19.25
N ALA A 181 12.63 -24.41 20.08
CA ALA A 181 12.20 -25.06 21.30
C ALA A 181 11.57 -24.10 22.34
N THR A 182 11.80 -22.80 22.24
CA THR A 182 11.16 -21.77 23.06
C THR A 182 9.76 -21.36 22.57
N ASN A 183 9.27 -21.99 21.48
CA ASN A 183 7.97 -21.76 20.87
C ASN A 183 7.69 -20.29 20.45
N PRO A 184 8.57 -19.62 19.67
CA PRO A 184 8.31 -18.31 19.15
C PRO A 184 7.21 -18.34 18.08
N ALA A 185 6.47 -17.23 17.94
CA ALA A 185 5.53 -17.05 16.84
C ALA A 185 6.27 -17.03 15.50
N THR A 186 7.41 -16.32 15.43
CA THR A 186 8.23 -16.27 14.22
C THR A 186 9.72 -16.14 14.52
N ILE A 187 10.56 -16.66 13.61
CA ILE A 187 12.00 -16.42 13.55
C ILE A 187 12.37 -16.05 12.11
N GLU A 188 12.84 -14.81 11.92
CA GLU A 188 13.19 -14.27 10.61
C GLU A 188 14.70 -14.15 10.46
N LEU A 189 15.27 -14.82 9.46
CA LEU A 189 16.68 -14.76 9.12
C LEU A 189 16.97 -13.55 8.24
N MET A 190 18.12 -12.91 8.47
CA MET A 190 18.72 -11.88 7.62
C MET A 190 20.22 -12.07 7.55
N ASP A 191 20.78 -12.22 6.36
CA ASP A 191 22.22 -12.29 6.14
C ASP A 191 22.90 -10.91 6.19
N CYS A 192 24.22 -10.86 6.07
CA CYS A 192 24.99 -9.63 6.14
C CYS A 192 24.58 -8.59 5.07
N ALA A 193 24.30 -9.04 3.85
CA ALA A 193 23.87 -8.17 2.76
C ALA A 193 22.48 -7.57 3.06
N SER A 194 21.58 -8.36 3.62
CA SER A 194 20.27 -7.92 4.10
C SER A 194 20.36 -6.87 5.22
N LEU A 195 21.26 -7.09 6.20
CA LEU A 195 21.48 -6.13 7.30
C LEU A 195 22.00 -4.78 6.79
N ARG A 196 22.92 -4.80 5.81
CA ARG A 196 23.42 -3.57 5.16
C ARG A 196 22.30 -2.86 4.40
N ALA A 197 21.51 -3.58 3.63
CA ALA A 197 20.38 -3.02 2.87
C ALA A 197 19.32 -2.42 3.79
N GLY A 198 19.03 -3.08 4.91
CA GLY A 198 18.11 -2.61 5.95
C GLY A 198 18.65 -1.47 6.81
N LYS A 199 19.92 -1.07 6.62
CA LYS A 199 20.60 -0.01 7.41
C LYS A 199 20.49 -0.21 8.92
N VAL A 200 20.67 -1.44 9.36
CA VAL A 200 20.60 -1.80 10.78
C VAL A 200 21.69 -1.05 11.55
N ASP A 201 21.30 -0.35 12.61
CA ASP A 201 22.28 0.28 13.53
C ASP A 201 22.95 -0.79 14.38
N MET A 202 24.19 -1.04 14.10
CA MET A 202 25.03 -2.04 14.79
C MET A 202 25.78 -1.48 16.00
N GLN A 203 25.45 -0.28 16.47
CA GLN A 203 26.07 0.32 17.67
C GLN A 203 27.61 0.30 17.64
N GLY A 204 28.21 0.53 16.46
CA GLY A 204 29.67 0.59 16.27
C GLY A 204 30.31 -0.72 15.82
N ILE A 205 29.53 -1.79 15.58
CA ILE A 205 30.04 -3.04 14.99
C ILE A 205 30.07 -2.90 13.46
N GLU A 206 31.21 -3.10 12.85
CA GLU A 206 31.32 -3.13 11.39
C GLU A 206 30.74 -4.44 10.82
N LEU A 207 29.76 -4.31 9.91
CA LEU A 207 29.11 -5.45 9.26
C LEU A 207 30.05 -6.12 8.24
N ASN A 208 30.63 -7.28 8.58
CA ASN A 208 31.50 -8.06 7.70
C ASN A 208 30.81 -9.31 7.17
N GLN A 209 30.43 -10.24 8.05
CA GLN A 209 29.77 -11.50 7.71
C GLN A 209 28.62 -11.84 8.68
N HIS A 210 28.22 -10.88 9.52
CA HIS A 210 27.17 -11.06 10.52
C HIS A 210 25.85 -11.52 9.90
N ALA A 211 25.05 -12.21 10.70
CA ALA A 211 23.68 -12.53 10.37
C ALA A 211 22.79 -12.23 11.56
N ALA A 212 21.50 -12.03 11.35
CA ALA A 212 20.57 -11.76 12.42
C ALA A 212 19.34 -12.66 12.36
N LEU A 213 18.79 -12.96 13.54
CA LEU A 213 17.49 -13.55 13.73
C LEU A 213 16.59 -12.55 14.45
N LEU A 214 15.50 -12.11 13.80
CA LEU A 214 14.40 -11.43 14.45
C LEU A 214 13.49 -12.51 15.06
N VAL A 215 13.29 -12.45 16.37
CA VAL A 215 12.47 -13.41 17.10
C VAL A 215 11.32 -12.67 17.77
N GLU A 216 10.09 -13.17 17.56
CA GLU A 216 8.91 -12.61 18.19
C GLU A 216 8.08 -13.70 18.87
N TYR A 217 7.63 -13.39 20.09
CA TYR A 217 6.68 -14.18 20.87
C TYR A 217 5.34 -13.46 20.90
N GLN A 218 4.26 -14.19 20.74
CA GLN A 218 2.90 -13.66 20.78
C GLN A 218 2.03 -14.52 21.69
N VAL A 219 1.22 -13.87 22.52
CA VAL A 219 0.30 -14.54 23.46
C VAL A 219 -1.04 -13.80 23.54
N GLN A 220 -2.06 -14.49 24.07
CA GLN A 220 -3.39 -13.90 24.23
C GLN A 220 -3.44 -12.96 25.43
N GLU A 221 -2.81 -13.34 26.54
CA GLU A 221 -2.89 -12.64 27.83
C GLU A 221 -1.54 -12.00 28.20
N GLU A 222 -1.55 -10.76 28.69
CA GLU A 222 -0.33 -10.04 29.09
C GLU A 222 0.44 -10.78 30.20
N SER A 223 -0.26 -11.46 31.10
CA SER A 223 0.36 -12.23 32.19
C SER A 223 1.24 -13.37 31.69
N GLU A 224 0.88 -13.98 30.55
CA GLU A 224 1.66 -15.05 29.92
C GLU A 224 2.94 -14.51 29.29
N LEU A 225 2.88 -13.29 28.74
CA LEU A 225 4.02 -12.68 28.04
C LEU A 225 5.25 -12.52 28.95
N SER A 226 5.05 -12.12 30.18
CA SER A 226 6.15 -11.94 31.15
C SER A 226 6.88 -13.26 31.43
N ALA A 227 6.16 -14.35 31.56
CA ALA A 227 6.73 -15.69 31.77
C ALA A 227 7.50 -16.17 30.55
N VAL A 228 6.91 -15.99 29.35
CA VAL A 228 7.55 -16.33 28.06
C VAL A 228 8.83 -15.52 27.86
N MET A 229 8.81 -14.22 28.14
CA MET A 229 9.98 -13.36 28.04
C MET A 229 11.11 -13.77 28.98
N ALA A 230 10.79 -14.13 30.23
CA ALA A 230 11.79 -14.56 31.20
C ALA A 230 12.48 -15.87 30.75
N SER A 231 11.69 -16.88 30.35
CA SER A 231 12.21 -18.14 29.84
C SER A 231 13.03 -17.97 28.56
N ALA A 232 12.54 -17.15 27.63
CA ALA A 232 13.26 -16.88 26.38
C ALA A 232 14.57 -16.13 26.63
N ALA A 233 14.60 -15.16 27.53
CA ALA A 233 15.80 -14.41 27.87
C ALA A 233 16.93 -15.28 28.44
N GLU A 234 16.61 -16.29 29.25
CA GLU A 234 17.57 -17.28 29.73
C GLU A 234 18.25 -18.06 28.60
N VAL A 235 17.45 -18.45 27.60
CA VAL A 235 17.94 -19.15 26.39
C VAL A 235 18.78 -18.19 25.54
N HIS A 236 18.27 -16.99 25.28
CA HIS A 236 18.97 -16.00 24.44
C HIS A 236 20.35 -15.63 24.99
N ALA A 237 20.50 -15.54 26.32
CA ALA A 237 21.77 -15.25 26.98
C ALA A 237 22.86 -16.31 26.71
N GLN A 238 22.48 -17.52 26.27
CA GLN A 238 23.40 -18.62 26.01
C GLN A 238 23.78 -18.77 24.54
N LEU A 239 23.18 -17.97 23.61
CA LEU A 239 23.33 -18.16 22.17
C LEU A 239 24.59 -17.52 21.55
N GLY A 240 25.44 -16.84 22.31
CA GLY A 240 26.67 -16.24 21.79
C GLY A 240 26.42 -15.11 20.79
N THR A 241 25.39 -14.29 21.01
CA THR A 241 25.10 -13.11 20.19
C THR A 241 26.15 -12.03 20.38
N VAL A 242 26.43 -11.26 19.32
CA VAL A 242 27.40 -10.14 19.37
C VAL A 242 26.80 -8.86 19.96
N ASN A 243 25.49 -8.77 20.03
CA ASN A 243 24.76 -7.63 20.61
C ASN A 243 24.11 -8.02 21.96
N GLN A 244 23.86 -7.01 22.80
CA GLN A 244 23.09 -7.19 24.03
C GLN A 244 21.58 -7.11 23.72
N ALA A 245 21.07 -8.14 23.03
CA ALA A 245 19.68 -8.20 22.62
C ALA A 245 18.74 -8.37 23.81
N GLN A 246 17.72 -7.54 23.90
CA GLN A 246 16.65 -7.63 24.88
C GLN A 246 15.30 -7.74 24.20
N LEU A 247 14.42 -8.59 24.74
CA LEU A 247 13.02 -8.65 24.34
C LEU A 247 12.32 -7.36 24.76
N THR A 248 11.63 -6.72 23.81
CA THR A 248 10.86 -5.49 24.05
C THR A 248 9.39 -5.66 23.72
N THR A 249 8.52 -5.11 24.55
CA THR A 249 7.09 -4.96 24.31
C THR A 249 6.73 -3.57 23.78
N GLU A 250 7.67 -2.63 23.77
CA GLU A 250 7.43 -1.27 23.32
C GLU A 250 7.06 -1.26 21.82
N VAL A 251 5.86 -0.76 21.53
CA VAL A 251 5.29 -0.78 20.17
C VAL A 251 6.18 -0.07 19.15
N LYS A 252 6.78 1.05 19.51
CA LYS A 252 7.66 1.83 18.63
C LYS A 252 8.91 1.03 18.26
N THR A 253 9.62 0.52 19.24
CA THR A 253 10.85 -0.27 19.03
C THR A 253 10.57 -1.56 18.25
N ARG A 254 9.47 -2.26 18.58
CA ARG A 254 9.03 -3.42 17.81
C ARG A 254 8.75 -3.07 16.34
N SER A 255 8.04 -1.96 16.09
CA SER A 255 7.77 -1.50 14.74
C SER A 255 9.03 -1.17 13.96
N GLU A 256 10.04 -0.57 14.60
CA GLU A 256 11.34 -0.27 13.99
C GLU A 256 12.07 -1.56 13.59
N ILE A 257 12.12 -2.56 14.46
CA ILE A 257 12.72 -3.88 14.17
C ILE A 257 12.00 -4.56 12.99
N TRP A 258 10.66 -4.59 13.01
CA TRP A 258 9.86 -5.15 11.93
C TRP A 258 9.98 -4.38 10.61
N HIS A 259 10.16 -3.06 10.68
CA HIS A 259 10.34 -2.24 9.48
C HIS A 259 11.59 -2.64 8.70
N ILE A 260 12.69 -2.97 9.39
CA ILE A 260 13.91 -3.49 8.78
C ILE A 260 13.56 -4.73 7.95
N ARG A 261 12.92 -5.73 8.55
CA ARG A 261 12.61 -7.01 7.88
C ARG A 261 11.61 -6.89 6.75
N LYS A 262 10.48 -6.20 6.98
CA LYS A 262 9.41 -6.04 5.98
C LYS A 262 9.83 -5.16 4.81
N GLY A 263 10.78 -4.25 5.02
CA GLY A 263 11.31 -3.35 3.98
C GLY A 263 12.38 -3.96 3.07
N LEU A 264 12.96 -5.12 3.41
CA LEU A 264 14.14 -5.67 2.73
C LEU A 264 13.96 -5.86 1.23
N TYR A 265 12.88 -6.53 0.79
CA TYR A 265 12.63 -6.73 -0.64
C TYR A 265 12.67 -5.41 -1.41
N ALA A 266 11.95 -4.42 -0.92
CA ALA A 266 11.85 -3.14 -1.59
C ALA A 266 13.17 -2.35 -1.53
N ALA A 267 13.91 -2.40 -0.42
CA ALA A 267 15.20 -1.74 -0.28
C ALA A 267 16.21 -2.30 -1.28
N VAL A 268 16.33 -3.62 -1.35
CA VAL A 268 17.28 -4.29 -2.25
C VAL A 268 16.87 -4.15 -3.71
N ALA A 269 15.62 -4.48 -4.03
CA ALA A 269 15.12 -4.40 -5.40
C ALA A 269 15.05 -2.94 -5.92
N GLY A 270 14.80 -1.97 -5.02
CA GLY A 270 14.83 -0.54 -5.34
C GLY A 270 16.23 0.02 -5.56
N ALA A 271 17.27 -0.58 -4.97
CA ALA A 271 18.65 -0.17 -5.16
C ALA A 271 19.29 -0.71 -6.46
N ARG A 272 18.59 -1.57 -7.22
CA ARG A 272 19.09 -2.16 -8.45
C ARG A 272 19.47 -1.12 -9.50
N ARG A 273 20.35 -1.49 -10.40
CA ARG A 273 20.68 -0.66 -11.57
C ARG A 273 19.43 -0.47 -12.45
N SER A 274 19.27 0.74 -12.99
CA SER A 274 18.24 1.04 -13.98
C SER A 274 18.27 0.06 -15.15
N GLY A 275 17.10 -0.41 -15.58
CA GLY A 275 16.99 -1.37 -16.69
C GLY A 275 17.14 -2.83 -16.30
N THR A 276 17.52 -3.16 -15.06
CA THR A 276 17.60 -4.55 -14.58
C THR A 276 16.29 -5.02 -13.96
N THR A 277 16.10 -6.34 -13.89
CA THR A 277 14.96 -6.99 -13.24
C THR A 277 15.41 -7.61 -11.92
N ALA A 278 14.71 -7.32 -10.84
CA ALA A 278 14.88 -8.00 -9.55
C ALA A 278 14.08 -9.31 -9.56
N LEU A 279 14.72 -10.39 -9.22
CA LEU A 279 14.17 -11.74 -9.17
C LEU A 279 14.19 -12.21 -7.72
N LEU A 280 13.03 -12.46 -7.17
CA LEU A 280 12.87 -13.00 -5.83
C LEU A 280 12.53 -14.48 -5.93
N GLU A 281 13.42 -15.31 -5.43
CA GLU A 281 13.22 -16.75 -5.31
C GLU A 281 12.84 -17.12 -3.90
N ASP A 282 12.21 -18.28 -3.76
CA ASP A 282 11.54 -18.71 -2.54
C ASP A 282 11.62 -20.24 -2.43
N VAL A 283 12.49 -20.73 -1.56
CA VAL A 283 12.71 -22.16 -1.38
C VAL A 283 12.51 -22.58 0.07
N SER A 284 12.17 -23.83 0.31
CA SER A 284 12.19 -24.42 1.63
C SER A 284 13.06 -25.67 1.68
N VAL A 285 13.71 -25.87 2.82
CA VAL A 285 14.51 -27.06 3.09
C VAL A 285 14.25 -27.54 4.52
N PRO A 286 14.47 -28.82 4.83
CA PRO A 286 14.44 -29.27 6.23
C PRO A 286 15.37 -28.40 7.08
N ILE A 287 14.91 -27.99 8.28
CA ILE A 287 15.65 -27.05 9.16
C ILE A 287 17.11 -27.48 9.36
N ALA A 288 17.37 -28.76 9.48
CA ALA A 288 18.74 -29.31 9.61
C ALA A 288 19.65 -29.06 8.39
N GLN A 289 19.05 -28.73 7.24
CA GLN A 289 19.78 -28.43 5.99
C GLN A 289 19.88 -26.92 5.74
N LEU A 290 19.24 -26.09 6.54
CA LEU A 290 19.13 -24.64 6.29
C LEU A 290 20.51 -23.95 6.22
N ALA A 291 21.39 -24.25 7.21
CA ALA A 291 22.74 -23.70 7.27
C ALA A 291 23.55 -24.01 5.99
N SER A 292 23.63 -25.30 5.65
CA SER A 292 24.39 -25.75 4.48
C SER A 292 23.82 -25.18 3.18
N THR A 293 22.49 -25.11 3.06
CA THR A 293 21.83 -24.55 1.89
C THR A 293 22.16 -23.06 1.71
N CYS A 294 22.08 -22.27 2.78
CA CYS A 294 22.41 -20.83 2.70
C CYS A 294 23.88 -20.59 2.31
N LEU A 295 24.83 -21.36 2.87
CA LEU A 295 26.26 -21.24 2.54
C LEU A 295 26.54 -21.66 1.10
N GLU A 296 25.92 -22.72 0.62
CA GLU A 296 26.08 -23.19 -0.76
C GLU A 296 25.41 -22.21 -1.74
N LEU A 297 24.27 -21.60 -1.41
CA LEU A 297 23.68 -20.50 -2.19
C LEU A 297 24.62 -19.29 -2.29
N GLN A 298 25.25 -18.88 -1.21
CA GLN A 298 26.24 -17.78 -1.24
C GLN A 298 27.43 -18.14 -2.16
N SER A 299 27.83 -19.40 -2.16
CA SER A 299 28.87 -19.90 -3.07
C SER A 299 28.41 -19.85 -4.53
N LEU A 300 27.14 -20.18 -4.82
CA LEU A 300 26.56 -20.05 -6.15
C LEU A 300 26.46 -18.59 -6.59
N PHE A 301 26.09 -17.67 -5.70
CA PHE A 301 26.08 -16.24 -6.00
C PHE A 301 27.47 -15.76 -6.42
N THR A 302 28.49 -16.10 -5.64
CA THR A 302 29.86 -15.75 -5.96
C THR A 302 30.32 -16.37 -7.30
N LYS A 303 30.01 -17.66 -7.54
CA LYS A 303 30.32 -18.37 -8.76
C LYS A 303 29.73 -17.70 -10.00
N HIS A 304 28.50 -17.24 -9.91
CA HIS A 304 27.76 -16.60 -11.01
C HIS A 304 27.88 -15.07 -11.02
N GLY A 305 28.64 -14.45 -10.08
CA GLY A 305 28.85 -12.99 -10.03
C GLY A 305 27.62 -12.20 -9.64
N TYR A 306 26.83 -12.70 -8.70
CA TYR A 306 25.70 -12.00 -8.05
C TYR A 306 26.16 -11.42 -6.70
N ASP A 307 27.07 -10.45 -6.73
CA ASP A 307 27.69 -9.88 -5.52
C ASP A 307 26.73 -9.04 -4.65
N ASP A 308 25.60 -8.63 -5.23
CA ASP A 308 24.51 -7.87 -4.57
C ASP A 308 23.34 -8.75 -4.11
N ALA A 309 23.46 -10.06 -4.22
CA ALA A 309 22.44 -11.00 -3.76
C ALA A 309 22.28 -10.96 -2.23
N VAL A 310 21.05 -11.17 -1.77
CA VAL A 310 20.70 -11.19 -0.34
C VAL A 310 19.94 -12.47 -0.02
N ILE A 311 20.08 -12.96 1.23
CA ILE A 311 19.31 -14.07 1.79
C ILE A 311 18.56 -13.57 3.02
N PHE A 312 17.25 -13.83 3.06
CA PHE A 312 16.39 -13.61 4.21
C PHE A 312 15.25 -14.61 4.21
N GLY A 313 14.49 -14.73 5.30
CA GLY A 313 13.33 -15.63 5.26
C GLY A 313 12.86 -16.14 6.61
N HIS A 314 11.89 -17.04 6.56
CA HIS A 314 11.19 -17.61 7.70
C HIS A 314 11.96 -18.83 8.22
N ALA A 315 13.01 -18.57 9.00
CA ALA A 315 13.95 -19.60 9.42
C ALA A 315 13.31 -20.69 10.27
N LYS A 316 12.25 -20.36 11.02
CA LYS A 316 11.46 -21.33 11.81
C LYS A 316 10.90 -22.45 10.93
N ASP A 317 10.54 -22.15 9.68
CA ASP A 317 9.91 -23.08 8.75
C ASP A 317 10.93 -23.66 7.73
N GLY A 318 12.21 -23.34 7.86
CA GLY A 318 13.22 -23.71 6.84
C GLY A 318 13.02 -23.02 5.49
N ASN A 319 12.20 -21.96 5.45
CA ASN A 319 11.90 -21.21 4.23
C ASN A 319 12.79 -19.98 4.13
N ILE A 320 13.48 -19.87 3.02
CA ILE A 320 14.37 -18.75 2.70
C ILE A 320 14.00 -18.13 1.37
N HIS A 321 14.10 -16.81 1.33
CA HIS A 321 14.03 -16.01 0.13
C HIS A 321 15.43 -15.53 -0.22
N PHE A 322 15.71 -15.41 -1.49
CA PHE A 322 16.90 -14.70 -1.96
C PHE A 322 16.57 -13.86 -3.17
N LEU A 323 17.31 -12.78 -3.35
CA LEU A 323 17.07 -11.84 -4.41
C LEU A 323 18.35 -11.65 -5.22
N VAL A 324 18.23 -11.78 -6.55
CA VAL A 324 19.25 -11.47 -7.54
C VAL A 324 18.74 -10.45 -8.54
N ASN A 325 19.65 -9.66 -9.11
CA ASN A 325 19.33 -8.66 -10.13
C ASN A 325 19.94 -9.07 -11.46
N GLU A 326 19.16 -9.03 -12.55
CA GLU A 326 19.64 -9.45 -13.86
C GLU A 326 19.21 -8.51 -14.99
N ASP A 327 20.07 -8.36 -16.00
CA ASP A 327 19.76 -7.65 -17.24
C ASP A 327 19.51 -8.66 -18.38
N PHE A 328 18.24 -8.97 -18.59
CA PHE A 328 17.84 -9.94 -19.62
C PHE A 328 17.94 -9.41 -21.06
N LYS A 329 18.36 -8.17 -21.28
CA LYS A 329 18.65 -7.65 -22.62
C LYS A 329 19.99 -8.16 -23.16
N ASP A 330 20.90 -8.50 -22.26
CA ASP A 330 22.18 -9.13 -22.61
C ASP A 330 22.01 -10.66 -22.65
N PRO A 331 22.14 -11.30 -23.82
CA PRO A 331 22.03 -12.76 -23.94
C PRO A 331 23.01 -13.55 -23.06
N LYS A 332 24.19 -12.98 -22.74
CA LYS A 332 25.17 -13.63 -21.86
C LYS A 332 24.69 -13.64 -20.41
N LEU A 333 24.05 -12.55 -19.99
CA LEU A 333 23.51 -12.44 -18.65
C LEU A 333 22.24 -13.28 -18.49
N ALA A 334 21.41 -13.37 -19.53
CA ALA A 334 20.27 -14.30 -19.56
C ALA A 334 20.74 -15.76 -19.43
N GLU A 335 21.82 -16.15 -20.14
CA GLU A 335 22.40 -17.51 -20.03
C GLU A 335 23.03 -17.74 -18.65
N ARG A 336 23.67 -16.73 -18.04
CA ARG A 336 24.14 -16.77 -16.66
C ARG A 336 23.03 -17.13 -15.69
N TYR A 337 21.89 -16.45 -15.81
CA TYR A 337 20.71 -16.70 -14.99
C TYR A 337 20.16 -18.13 -15.19
N ARG A 338 20.10 -18.61 -16.43
CA ARG A 338 19.69 -19.98 -16.73
C ARG A 338 20.58 -21.01 -16.03
N CYS A 339 21.92 -20.85 -16.14
CA CYS A 339 22.86 -21.74 -15.47
C CYS A 339 22.76 -21.68 -13.96
N PHE A 340 22.63 -20.48 -13.40
CA PHE A 340 22.41 -20.31 -11.96
C PHE A 340 21.12 -21.01 -11.49
N THR A 341 20.01 -20.86 -12.22
CA THR A 341 18.74 -21.50 -11.87
C THR A 341 18.84 -23.01 -11.87
N GLU A 342 19.49 -23.62 -12.86
CA GLU A 342 19.70 -25.06 -12.90
C GLU A 342 20.50 -25.58 -11.70
N GLU A 343 21.59 -24.91 -11.34
CA GLU A 343 22.44 -25.29 -10.20
C GLU A 343 21.71 -25.07 -8.85
N MET A 344 20.91 -24.01 -8.75
CA MET A 344 20.08 -23.75 -7.57
C MET A 344 19.01 -24.85 -7.39
N VAL A 345 18.37 -25.26 -8.50
CA VAL A 345 17.39 -26.36 -8.48
C VAL A 345 18.06 -27.65 -8.00
N ASP A 346 19.23 -28.00 -8.55
CA ASP A 346 19.96 -29.19 -8.11
C ASP A 346 20.36 -29.13 -6.63
N LEU A 347 20.82 -27.98 -6.17
CA LEU A 347 21.15 -27.76 -4.76
C LEU A 347 19.92 -28.01 -3.86
N VAL A 348 18.81 -27.33 -4.09
CA VAL A 348 17.62 -27.41 -3.23
C VAL A 348 17.05 -28.83 -3.20
N LEU A 349 16.93 -29.48 -4.37
CA LEU A 349 16.41 -30.87 -4.45
C LEU A 349 17.36 -31.86 -3.78
N SER A 350 18.68 -31.69 -3.88
CA SER A 350 19.66 -32.54 -3.17
C SER A 350 19.55 -32.48 -1.65
N LYS A 351 19.04 -31.36 -1.12
CA LYS A 351 18.76 -31.17 0.31
C LYS A 351 17.39 -31.70 0.73
N GLY A 352 16.62 -32.27 -0.20
CA GLY A 352 15.24 -32.74 0.05
C GLY A 352 14.24 -31.59 0.20
N GLY A 353 14.55 -30.43 -0.33
CA GLY A 353 13.74 -29.22 -0.25
C GLY A 353 12.66 -29.09 -1.33
N SER A 354 11.91 -27.99 -1.27
CA SER A 354 10.94 -27.55 -2.28
C SER A 354 11.43 -26.28 -2.95
N LEU A 355 11.26 -26.22 -4.28
CA LEU A 355 11.68 -25.09 -5.12
C LEU A 355 10.82 -23.84 -4.97
N LYS A 356 9.61 -23.99 -4.42
CA LYS A 356 8.71 -22.88 -4.02
C LYS A 356 8.05 -23.24 -2.70
N ALA A 357 8.26 -22.39 -1.72
CA ALA A 357 7.67 -22.55 -0.38
C ALA A 357 6.28 -21.92 -0.31
N GLU A 358 6.14 -20.65 -0.75
CA GLU A 358 4.90 -19.88 -0.61
C GLU A 358 4.57 -18.93 -1.79
N HIS A 359 5.50 -18.70 -2.74
CA HIS A 359 5.28 -17.76 -3.85
C HIS A 359 4.61 -18.38 -5.08
N GLY A 360 4.32 -19.68 -5.05
CA GLY A 360 3.72 -20.42 -6.16
C GLY A 360 4.74 -20.86 -7.22
N THR A 361 4.36 -21.87 -7.98
CA THR A 361 5.20 -22.42 -9.08
C THR A 361 5.36 -21.44 -10.24
N GLY A 362 4.27 -20.81 -10.64
CA GLY A 362 4.24 -19.92 -11.79
C GLY A 362 4.69 -20.60 -13.10
N ARG A 363 5.16 -19.78 -14.04
CA ARG A 363 5.88 -20.22 -15.24
C ARG A 363 7.37 -20.47 -14.96
N MET A 364 7.89 -19.81 -13.92
CA MET A 364 9.34 -19.85 -13.61
C MET A 364 9.77 -21.23 -13.14
N MET A 365 8.96 -21.92 -12.33
CA MET A 365 9.31 -23.22 -11.79
C MET A 365 8.49 -24.37 -12.43
N ALA A 366 7.56 -24.10 -13.35
CA ALA A 366 6.82 -25.13 -14.06
C ALA A 366 7.69 -26.20 -14.73
N PRO A 367 8.85 -25.88 -15.37
CA PRO A 367 9.75 -26.90 -15.95
C PRO A 367 10.37 -27.87 -14.94
N PHE A 368 10.37 -27.50 -13.66
CA PHE A 368 11.07 -28.25 -12.61
C PHE A 368 10.12 -29.07 -11.71
N VAL A 369 8.80 -28.99 -11.93
CA VAL A 369 7.81 -29.75 -11.12
C VAL A 369 8.04 -31.25 -11.22
N GLU A 370 8.27 -31.79 -12.43
CA GLU A 370 8.56 -33.21 -12.62
C GLU A 370 9.88 -33.63 -11.91
N ARG A 371 10.90 -32.76 -11.89
CA ARG A 371 12.17 -33.05 -11.19
C ARG A 371 11.99 -33.13 -9.68
N GLN A 372 11.09 -32.33 -9.11
CA GLN A 372 10.80 -32.36 -7.66
C GLN A 372 9.93 -33.54 -7.27
N PHE A 373 8.87 -33.86 -8.02
CA PHE A 373 7.88 -34.87 -7.64
C PHE A 373 8.09 -36.24 -8.28
N GLY A 374 8.91 -36.36 -9.33
CA GLY A 374 9.05 -37.55 -10.13
C GLY A 374 7.92 -37.72 -11.17
N ALA A 375 8.16 -38.58 -12.15
CA ALA A 375 7.29 -38.71 -13.33
C ALA A 375 5.86 -39.20 -12.96
N GLU A 376 5.71 -40.04 -11.96
CA GLU A 376 4.39 -40.60 -11.60
C GLU A 376 3.48 -39.52 -10.98
N LEU A 377 3.95 -38.79 -9.97
CA LEU A 377 3.17 -37.71 -9.34
C LEU A 377 2.93 -36.56 -10.31
N TYR A 378 3.89 -36.27 -11.17
CA TYR A 378 3.71 -35.26 -12.23
C TYR A 378 2.63 -35.69 -13.24
N ALA A 379 2.60 -36.95 -13.64
CA ALA A 379 1.52 -37.47 -14.52
C ALA A 379 0.13 -37.37 -13.85
N ILE A 380 0.04 -37.57 -12.53
CA ILE A 380 -1.20 -37.31 -11.80
C ILE A 380 -1.57 -35.83 -11.87
N MET A 381 -0.63 -34.91 -11.70
CA MET A 381 -0.89 -33.46 -11.81
C MET A 381 -1.37 -33.06 -13.22
N VAL A 382 -0.81 -33.66 -14.27
CA VAL A 382 -1.27 -33.46 -15.65
C VAL A 382 -2.72 -33.92 -15.83
N ARG A 383 -3.07 -35.10 -15.32
CA ARG A 383 -4.46 -35.62 -15.35
C ARG A 383 -5.44 -34.74 -14.60
N ILE A 384 -5.02 -34.15 -13.46
CA ILE A 384 -5.82 -33.17 -12.71
C ILE A 384 -6.09 -31.95 -13.62
N LYS A 385 -5.05 -31.37 -14.22
CA LYS A 385 -5.18 -30.23 -15.13
C LYS A 385 -6.14 -30.52 -16.28
N GLU A 386 -5.95 -31.65 -16.94
CA GLU A 386 -6.80 -32.08 -18.07
C GLU A 386 -8.27 -32.32 -17.68
N ALA A 387 -8.51 -32.83 -16.47
CA ALA A 387 -9.87 -33.04 -15.96
C ALA A 387 -10.60 -31.74 -15.63
N PHE A 388 -9.91 -30.75 -15.05
CA PHE A 388 -10.48 -29.44 -14.74
C PHE A 388 -10.61 -28.53 -15.98
N ASP A 389 -9.67 -28.62 -16.90
CA ASP A 389 -9.57 -27.73 -18.07
C ASP A 389 -9.19 -28.52 -19.34
N PRO A 390 -10.11 -29.35 -19.85
CA PRO A 390 -9.84 -30.16 -21.03
C PRO A 390 -9.58 -29.34 -22.31
N SER A 391 -9.98 -28.05 -22.31
CA SER A 391 -9.75 -27.14 -23.43
C SER A 391 -8.45 -26.36 -23.32
N GLY A 392 -7.74 -26.44 -22.19
CA GLY A 392 -6.47 -25.75 -21.97
C GLY A 392 -6.54 -24.22 -21.96
N ILE A 393 -7.70 -23.65 -21.56
CA ILE A 393 -7.94 -22.19 -21.60
C ILE A 393 -7.52 -21.47 -20.32
N LEU A 394 -7.40 -22.20 -19.20
CA LEU A 394 -7.06 -21.61 -17.90
C LEU A 394 -5.54 -21.57 -17.69
N SER A 395 -4.97 -20.40 -17.79
CA SER A 395 -3.54 -20.12 -17.51
C SER A 395 -2.57 -21.16 -18.11
N PRO A 396 -2.53 -21.41 -19.42
CA PRO A 396 -1.70 -22.44 -20.02
C PRO A 396 -0.20 -22.20 -19.76
N GLY A 397 0.54 -23.26 -19.42
CA GLY A 397 1.96 -23.21 -19.12
C GLY A 397 2.33 -22.69 -17.72
N VAL A 398 1.32 -22.52 -16.86
CA VAL A 398 1.49 -22.28 -15.42
C VAL A 398 1.33 -23.59 -14.68
N LEU A 399 2.14 -23.90 -13.70
CA LEU A 399 2.32 -25.15 -12.95
C LEU A 399 2.72 -26.35 -13.82
N ILE A 400 2.06 -26.56 -14.93
CA ILE A 400 2.31 -27.68 -15.84
C ILE A 400 2.85 -27.13 -17.15
N SER A 401 4.03 -27.59 -17.57
CA SER A 401 4.68 -27.17 -18.81
C SER A 401 5.47 -28.31 -19.43
N THR A 402 5.32 -28.50 -20.74
CA THR A 402 6.16 -29.41 -21.54
C THR A 402 7.40 -28.71 -22.10
N ASP A 403 7.52 -27.39 -21.93
CA ASP A 403 8.65 -26.60 -22.39
C ASP A 403 9.68 -26.43 -21.28
N ALA A 404 10.79 -27.16 -21.37
CA ALA A 404 11.89 -27.14 -20.41
C ALA A 404 12.54 -25.74 -20.25
N LEU A 405 12.32 -24.82 -21.19
CA LEU A 405 12.87 -23.46 -21.17
C LEU A 405 11.77 -22.40 -20.97
N SER A 406 10.56 -22.77 -20.53
CA SER A 406 9.46 -21.81 -20.36
C SER A 406 9.83 -20.66 -19.41
N HIS A 407 10.66 -20.89 -18.41
CA HIS A 407 11.19 -19.90 -17.47
C HIS A 407 12.11 -18.85 -18.13
N MET A 408 12.68 -19.16 -19.30
CA MET A 408 13.53 -18.25 -20.06
C MET A 408 12.80 -17.54 -21.20
N ARG A 409 11.49 -17.83 -21.40
CA ARG A 409 10.70 -17.23 -22.48
C ARG A 409 9.79 -16.13 -21.96
N HIS A 410 9.57 -15.11 -22.79
CA HIS A 410 8.69 -13.99 -22.50
C HIS A 410 9.04 -13.28 -21.18
N ILE A 411 10.33 -13.21 -20.82
CA ILE A 411 10.80 -12.49 -19.65
C ILE A 411 10.46 -11.01 -19.80
N LYS A 412 9.92 -10.45 -18.74
CA LYS A 412 9.55 -9.03 -18.68
C LYS A 412 10.82 -8.16 -18.61
N PHE A 413 10.90 -7.20 -19.51
CA PHE A 413 11.90 -6.15 -19.45
C PHE A 413 11.38 -4.95 -18.67
N ASN A 414 12.27 -4.30 -17.93
CA ASN A 414 11.99 -3.05 -17.22
C ASN A 414 12.76 -1.90 -17.91
N PRO A 415 12.24 -1.32 -19.01
CA PRO A 415 12.91 -0.22 -19.68
C PRO A 415 13.00 0.98 -18.72
N PRO A 416 14.10 1.76 -18.78
CA PRO A 416 14.23 2.98 -18.01
C PRO A 416 13.12 3.97 -18.36
N ILE A 417 12.59 4.62 -17.34
CA ILE A 417 11.61 5.70 -17.44
C ILE A 417 12.11 6.92 -16.65
N GLN A 418 11.23 7.85 -16.33
CA GLN A 418 11.64 9.01 -15.51
C GLN A 418 12.22 8.55 -14.17
N LYS A 419 13.35 9.16 -13.77
CA LYS A 419 14.14 8.79 -12.57
C LYS A 419 13.29 8.64 -11.29
N VAL A 420 12.26 9.47 -11.11
CA VAL A 420 11.39 9.44 -9.93
C VAL A 420 10.63 8.12 -9.78
N ALA A 421 10.42 7.39 -10.87
CA ALA A 421 9.63 6.16 -10.90
C ALA A 421 10.41 4.91 -11.35
N ASP A 422 11.67 5.09 -11.77
CA ASP A 422 12.47 4.02 -12.37
C ASP A 422 12.76 2.87 -11.41
N ASN A 423 12.93 3.17 -10.12
CA ASN A 423 13.18 2.19 -9.06
C ASN A 423 11.95 1.36 -8.67
N CYS A 424 10.79 1.56 -9.32
CA CYS A 424 9.58 0.80 -9.01
C CYS A 424 9.79 -0.70 -9.19
N VAL A 425 9.46 -1.47 -8.15
CA VAL A 425 9.51 -2.94 -8.12
C VAL A 425 8.15 -3.59 -8.38
N GLU A 426 7.13 -2.79 -8.69
CA GLU A 426 5.77 -3.23 -9.03
C GLU A 426 5.07 -4.07 -7.95
N CYS A 427 5.43 -3.87 -6.68
CA CYS A 427 4.88 -4.62 -5.54
C CYS A 427 3.39 -4.38 -5.25
N GLY A 428 2.78 -3.30 -5.77
CA GLY A 428 1.35 -3.01 -5.60
C GLY A 428 0.95 -2.28 -4.30
N TYR A 429 1.85 -2.02 -3.35
CA TYR A 429 1.51 -1.40 -2.06
C TYR A 429 0.84 -0.02 -2.18
N CYS A 430 1.09 0.69 -3.25
CA CYS A 430 0.47 1.99 -3.54
C CYS A 430 -0.95 1.89 -4.15
N GLU A 431 -1.42 0.70 -4.53
CA GLU A 431 -2.70 0.55 -5.23
C GLU A 431 -3.91 0.76 -4.32
N PRO A 432 -3.99 0.15 -3.11
CA PRO A 432 -5.15 0.28 -2.25
C PRO A 432 -5.46 1.71 -1.82
N ILE A 433 -4.41 2.55 -1.67
CA ILE A 433 -4.56 3.93 -1.18
C ILE A 433 -4.89 4.93 -2.29
N CYS A 434 -4.74 4.52 -3.56
CA CYS A 434 -4.94 5.43 -4.69
C CYS A 434 -6.42 5.73 -4.92
N PRO A 435 -6.84 7.00 -4.98
CA PRO A 435 -8.25 7.35 -5.18
C PRO A 435 -8.78 7.01 -6.59
N SER A 436 -7.92 6.75 -7.57
CA SER A 436 -8.35 6.35 -8.91
C SER A 436 -8.41 4.84 -9.15
N LYS A 437 -8.14 4.03 -8.13
CA LYS A 437 -8.03 2.56 -8.25
C LYS A 437 -9.25 1.85 -8.83
N ASP A 438 -10.43 2.39 -8.55
CA ASP A 438 -11.70 1.81 -8.99
C ASP A 438 -12.31 2.54 -10.20
N LEU A 439 -11.56 3.47 -10.80
CA LEU A 439 -11.99 4.25 -11.97
C LEU A 439 -11.07 4.06 -13.18
N THR A 440 -9.77 4.20 -12.99
CA THR A 440 -8.76 4.17 -14.07
C THR A 440 -7.52 3.38 -13.63
N THR A 441 -6.35 4.01 -13.58
CA THR A 441 -5.08 3.37 -13.23
C THR A 441 -4.58 3.74 -11.84
N THR A 442 -3.95 2.77 -11.19
CA THR A 442 -3.21 2.93 -9.94
C THR A 442 -1.79 3.47 -10.18
N PRO A 443 -1.05 3.92 -9.15
CA PRO A 443 0.31 4.38 -9.32
C PRO A 443 1.24 3.35 -9.98
N ARG A 444 1.16 2.05 -9.58
CA ARG A 444 1.92 0.98 -10.21
C ARG A 444 1.54 0.82 -11.69
N GLN A 445 0.25 0.79 -12.01
CA GLN A 445 -0.23 0.65 -13.39
C GLN A 445 0.21 1.83 -14.27
N ARG A 446 0.25 3.06 -13.73
CA ARG A 446 0.80 4.24 -14.45
C ARG A 446 2.25 4.04 -14.84
N ILE A 447 3.06 3.51 -13.92
CA ILE A 447 4.47 3.21 -14.17
C ILE A 447 4.62 2.11 -15.23
N VAL A 448 3.82 1.04 -15.12
CA VAL A 448 3.80 -0.05 -16.13
C VAL A 448 3.42 0.47 -17.51
N LEU A 449 2.43 1.36 -17.59
CA LEU A 449 2.03 1.98 -18.87
C LEU A 449 3.16 2.85 -19.45
N GLN A 450 3.88 3.62 -18.62
CA GLN A 450 5.05 4.37 -19.08
C GLN A 450 6.18 3.45 -19.58
N ARG A 451 6.38 2.30 -18.93
CA ARG A 451 7.32 1.28 -19.42
C ARG A 451 6.87 0.68 -20.77
N ALA A 452 5.57 0.42 -20.94
CA ALA A 452 5.02 -0.04 -22.20
C ALA A 452 5.22 1.00 -23.33
N ILE A 453 5.00 2.28 -23.04
CA ILE A 453 5.28 3.41 -23.96
C ILE A 453 6.77 3.44 -24.34
N ALA A 454 7.67 3.32 -23.37
CA ALA A 454 9.11 3.27 -23.63
C ALA A 454 9.51 2.06 -24.48
N THR A 455 8.89 0.90 -24.25
CA THR A 455 9.11 -0.32 -25.04
C THR A 455 8.60 -0.14 -26.48
N ALA A 456 7.37 0.33 -26.69
CA ALA A 456 6.81 0.58 -28.03
C ALA A 456 7.68 1.58 -28.81
N LYS A 457 8.16 2.64 -28.14
CA LYS A 457 9.08 3.62 -28.74
C LYS A 457 10.40 2.99 -29.15
N SER A 458 11.00 2.15 -28.30
CA SER A 458 12.28 1.49 -28.60
C SER A 458 12.17 0.47 -29.74
N ASN A 459 11.01 -0.18 -29.87
CA ASN A 459 10.76 -1.18 -30.90
C ASN A 459 10.29 -0.56 -32.24
N GLY A 460 10.08 0.76 -32.28
CA GLY A 460 9.56 1.45 -33.47
C GLY A 460 8.10 1.13 -33.80
N ASP A 461 7.34 0.62 -32.81
CA ASP A 461 5.90 0.33 -33.00
C ASP A 461 5.10 1.62 -32.83
N HIS A 462 5.02 2.38 -33.92
CA HIS A 462 4.35 3.68 -33.92
C HIS A 462 2.84 3.59 -33.70
N ALA A 463 2.20 2.49 -34.12
CA ALA A 463 0.74 2.29 -33.96
C ALA A 463 0.41 2.08 -32.47
N LEU A 464 1.07 1.13 -31.82
CA LEU A 464 0.91 0.89 -30.39
C LEU A 464 1.32 2.11 -29.55
N LEU A 465 2.41 2.78 -29.91
CA LEU A 465 2.86 4.01 -29.23
C LEU A 465 1.78 5.09 -29.22
N ALA A 466 1.15 5.34 -30.40
CA ALA A 466 0.10 6.35 -30.52
C ALA A 466 -1.13 6.00 -29.67
N GLU A 467 -1.53 4.73 -29.63
CA GLU A 467 -2.65 4.24 -28.84
C GLU A 467 -2.36 4.39 -27.32
N LEU A 468 -1.18 3.93 -26.87
CA LEU A 468 -0.78 4.01 -25.47
C LEU A 468 -0.68 5.45 -24.97
N VAL A 469 -0.08 6.36 -25.76
CA VAL A 469 0.03 7.79 -25.41
C VAL A 469 -1.36 8.42 -25.29
N LYS A 470 -2.25 8.17 -26.24
CA LYS A 470 -3.63 8.66 -26.18
C LYS A 470 -4.39 8.14 -24.96
N SER A 471 -4.24 6.86 -24.65
CA SER A 471 -4.85 6.25 -23.46
C SER A 471 -4.29 6.85 -22.18
N ALA A 472 -2.99 7.15 -22.13
CA ALA A 472 -2.32 7.71 -20.97
C ALA A 472 -2.84 9.10 -20.57
N GLU A 473 -3.34 9.91 -21.52
CA GLU A 473 -3.89 11.23 -21.22
C GLU A 473 -4.95 11.17 -20.13
N TYR A 474 -5.98 10.38 -20.30
CA TYR A 474 -7.04 10.23 -19.30
C TYR A 474 -6.62 9.32 -18.14
N HIS A 475 -6.15 8.10 -18.45
CA HIS A 475 -5.92 7.08 -17.44
C HIS A 475 -4.73 7.37 -16.51
N VAL A 476 -3.70 8.08 -16.95
CA VAL A 476 -2.51 8.39 -16.15
C VAL A 476 -2.54 9.82 -15.64
N GLU A 477 -2.78 10.80 -16.54
CA GLU A 477 -2.57 12.19 -16.22
C GLU A 477 -3.81 12.84 -15.63
N GLU A 478 -4.98 12.73 -16.28
CA GLU A 478 -6.18 13.46 -15.89
C GLU A 478 -6.78 12.95 -14.58
N THR A 479 -6.74 11.63 -14.33
CA THR A 479 -7.31 11.02 -13.14
C THR A 479 -6.32 10.86 -11.97
N CYS A 480 -5.12 11.43 -12.04
CA CYS A 480 -4.24 11.53 -10.88
C CYS A 480 -4.59 12.75 -10.03
N ALA A 481 -4.91 12.53 -8.76
CA ALA A 481 -5.18 13.59 -7.80
C ALA A 481 -3.91 14.34 -7.36
N VAL A 482 -2.72 13.79 -7.60
CA VAL A 482 -1.43 14.34 -7.11
C VAL A 482 -1.46 14.54 -5.58
N ASP A 483 -2.11 13.64 -4.87
CA ASP A 483 -2.30 13.70 -3.42
C ASP A 483 -1.09 13.24 -2.59
N GLY A 484 -0.12 12.57 -3.23
CA GLY A 484 1.11 12.12 -2.60
C GLY A 484 1.01 10.87 -1.72
N LEU A 485 -0.18 10.35 -1.43
CA LEU A 485 -0.35 9.17 -0.55
C LEU A 485 0.35 7.91 -1.08
N CYS A 486 0.52 7.80 -2.39
CA CYS A 486 1.26 6.69 -2.98
C CYS A 486 2.73 6.63 -2.50
N GLU A 487 3.35 7.76 -2.15
CA GLU A 487 4.70 7.83 -1.59
C GLU A 487 4.76 7.25 -0.18
N SER A 488 3.79 7.60 0.67
CA SER A 488 3.73 7.10 2.06
C SER A 488 3.54 5.59 2.16
N SER A 489 2.89 4.99 1.16
CA SER A 489 2.70 3.53 1.08
C SER A 489 3.79 2.82 0.29
N CYS A 490 4.66 3.57 -0.40
CA CYS A 490 5.70 2.99 -1.23
C CYS A 490 6.96 2.71 -0.42
N PRO A 491 7.40 1.44 -0.31
CA PRO A 491 8.61 1.11 0.45
C PRO A 491 9.91 1.65 -0.17
N VAL A 492 9.88 2.10 -1.44
CA VAL A 492 10.99 2.81 -2.11
C VAL A 492 10.75 4.31 -2.26
N GLY A 493 9.70 4.87 -1.64
CA GLY A 493 9.45 6.31 -1.58
C GLY A 493 9.07 6.94 -2.93
N ILE A 494 8.37 6.23 -3.81
CA ILE A 494 7.98 6.74 -5.12
C ILE A 494 6.69 7.54 -5.04
N ASN A 495 6.76 8.82 -5.39
CA ASN A 495 5.60 9.68 -5.61
C ASN A 495 5.26 9.77 -7.10
N THR A 496 4.26 9.01 -7.53
CA THR A 496 3.81 9.08 -8.94
C THR A 496 3.13 10.41 -9.31
N GLY A 497 2.74 11.21 -8.33
CA GLY A 497 2.28 12.58 -8.56
C GLY A 497 3.35 13.45 -9.24
N ILE A 498 4.65 13.23 -8.90
CA ILE A 498 5.77 13.93 -9.54
C ILE A 498 5.91 13.48 -11.00
N LEU A 499 5.82 12.17 -11.27
CA LEU A 499 5.80 11.64 -12.65
C LEU A 499 4.69 12.32 -13.46
N VAL A 500 3.47 12.35 -12.93
CA VAL A 500 2.30 12.91 -13.62
C VAL A 500 2.44 14.42 -13.84
N THR A 501 2.93 15.16 -12.85
CA THR A 501 3.14 16.62 -13.03
C THR A 501 4.20 16.93 -14.07
N THR A 502 5.22 16.09 -14.22
CA THR A 502 6.21 16.20 -15.30
C THR A 502 5.55 15.96 -16.67
N LEU A 503 4.72 14.90 -16.80
CA LEU A 503 3.98 14.64 -18.05
C LEU A 503 3.04 15.80 -18.39
N ARG A 504 2.33 16.36 -17.41
CA ARG A 504 1.51 17.56 -17.60
C ARG A 504 2.33 18.76 -18.06
N THR A 505 3.54 18.95 -17.52
CA THR A 505 4.45 20.03 -17.93
C THR A 505 4.83 19.89 -19.42
N GLU A 506 5.17 18.68 -19.85
CA GLU A 506 5.53 18.38 -21.25
C GLU A 506 4.35 18.60 -22.21
N ARG A 507 3.12 18.35 -21.77
CA ARG A 507 1.90 18.53 -22.57
C ARG A 507 1.35 19.94 -22.58
N ASN A 508 1.64 20.76 -21.56
CA ASN A 508 1.10 22.10 -21.46
C ASN A 508 1.54 22.99 -22.63
N GLY A 509 0.57 23.56 -23.32
CA GLY A 509 0.85 24.55 -24.37
C GLY A 509 1.30 25.90 -23.80
N THR A 510 2.16 26.61 -24.55
CA THR A 510 2.74 27.89 -24.13
C THR A 510 1.69 28.94 -23.73
N ILE A 511 0.59 29.03 -24.48
CA ILE A 511 -0.50 29.99 -24.20
C ILE A 511 -1.14 29.68 -22.83
N TYR A 512 -1.43 28.43 -22.54
CA TYR A 512 -2.02 28.02 -21.26
C TYR A 512 -1.07 28.30 -20.09
N ALA A 513 0.19 27.99 -20.25
CA ALA A 513 1.21 28.26 -19.24
C ALA A 513 1.36 29.78 -18.97
N ASN A 514 1.39 30.61 -20.01
CA ASN A 514 1.47 32.06 -19.88
C ASN A 514 0.25 32.68 -19.18
N VAL A 515 -0.97 32.20 -19.48
CA VAL A 515 -2.19 32.65 -18.78
C VAL A 515 -2.12 32.37 -17.29
N TRP A 516 -1.66 31.18 -16.90
CA TRP A 516 -1.51 30.83 -15.51
C TRP A 516 -0.33 31.54 -14.81
N GLU A 517 0.72 31.91 -15.55
CA GLU A 517 1.80 32.75 -15.04
C GLU A 517 1.30 34.16 -14.73
N GLN A 518 0.52 34.75 -15.63
CA GLN A 518 -0.11 36.06 -15.40
C GLN A 518 -1.09 35.99 -14.21
N ALA A 519 -1.84 34.90 -14.08
CA ALA A 519 -2.69 34.68 -12.90
C ALA A 519 -1.87 34.62 -11.60
N ALA A 520 -0.66 34.05 -11.62
CA ALA A 520 0.23 34.01 -10.45
C ALA A 520 0.72 35.42 -10.04
N GLN A 521 1.00 36.27 -11.01
CA GLN A 521 1.43 37.65 -10.77
C GLN A 521 0.30 38.56 -10.27
N HIS A 522 -0.97 38.22 -10.57
CA HIS A 522 -2.17 38.98 -10.23
C HIS A 522 -3.18 38.13 -9.47
N TRP A 523 -2.70 37.33 -8.54
CA TRP A 523 -3.54 36.27 -7.91
C TRP A 523 -4.75 36.82 -7.16
N GLY A 524 -4.62 37.93 -6.42
CA GLY A 524 -5.73 38.55 -5.70
C GLY A 524 -6.86 39.03 -6.64
N ALA A 525 -6.49 39.62 -7.78
CA ALA A 525 -7.47 40.01 -8.79
C ALA A 525 -8.14 38.78 -9.43
N THR A 526 -7.37 37.73 -9.68
CA THR A 526 -7.88 36.44 -10.21
C THR A 526 -8.87 35.82 -9.26
N LEU A 527 -8.58 35.73 -7.95
CA LEU A 527 -9.47 35.21 -6.91
C LEU A 527 -10.76 36.03 -6.82
N THR A 528 -10.66 37.36 -6.88
CA THR A 528 -11.84 38.25 -6.87
C THR A 528 -12.74 37.98 -8.08
N GLY A 529 -12.15 37.81 -9.27
CA GLY A 529 -12.91 37.44 -10.46
C GLY A 529 -13.61 36.10 -10.35
N ILE A 530 -12.93 35.07 -9.81
CA ILE A 530 -13.53 33.74 -9.59
C ILE A 530 -14.69 33.82 -8.59
N SER A 531 -14.50 34.51 -7.46
CA SER A 531 -15.52 34.71 -6.44
C SER A 531 -16.76 35.43 -6.99
N MET A 532 -16.55 36.52 -7.76
CA MET A 532 -17.63 37.23 -8.42
C MET A 532 -18.37 36.32 -9.42
N GLY A 533 -17.65 35.53 -10.21
CA GLY A 533 -18.22 34.56 -11.14
C GLY A 533 -19.12 33.54 -10.45
N LEU A 534 -18.68 32.99 -9.31
CA LEU A 534 -19.47 32.06 -8.50
C LEU A 534 -20.76 32.71 -7.94
N ASN A 535 -20.67 33.97 -7.51
CA ASN A 535 -21.82 34.71 -7.00
C ASN A 535 -22.84 35.03 -8.12
N VAL A 536 -22.36 35.43 -9.29
CA VAL A 536 -23.22 35.67 -10.46
C VAL A 536 -23.86 34.38 -10.95
N ALA A 537 -23.12 33.27 -11.00
CA ALA A 537 -23.63 31.97 -11.41
C ALA A 537 -24.83 31.53 -10.55
N ARG A 538 -24.88 31.92 -9.28
CA ARG A 538 -26.02 31.60 -8.39
C ARG A 538 -27.26 32.44 -8.65
N LEU A 539 -27.18 33.55 -9.33
CA LEU A 539 -28.32 34.40 -9.70
C LEU A 539 -29.03 33.85 -10.97
N ILE A 540 -28.41 32.94 -11.68
CA ILE A 540 -28.92 32.35 -12.92
C ILE A 540 -29.47 30.95 -12.63
N PRO A 541 -30.58 30.52 -13.25
CA PRO A 541 -31.12 29.17 -13.06
C PRO A 541 -30.06 28.10 -13.33
N SER A 542 -29.95 27.13 -12.42
CA SER A 542 -28.85 26.12 -12.45
C SER A 542 -28.77 25.38 -13.78
N GLN A 543 -29.90 25.04 -14.41
CA GLN A 543 -29.97 24.35 -15.68
C GLN A 543 -29.28 25.14 -16.81
N ILE A 544 -29.41 26.48 -16.82
CA ILE A 544 -28.79 27.35 -17.84
C ILE A 544 -27.27 27.39 -17.63
N ILE A 545 -26.83 27.64 -16.39
CA ILE A 545 -25.39 27.65 -16.07
C ILE A 545 -24.73 26.30 -16.37
N GLU A 546 -25.36 25.19 -15.99
CA GLU A 546 -24.83 23.86 -16.28
C GLU A 546 -24.73 23.60 -17.78
N ALA A 547 -25.75 23.98 -18.56
CA ALA A 547 -25.72 23.83 -20.01
C ALA A 547 -24.61 24.67 -20.68
N LEU A 548 -24.45 25.94 -20.28
CA LEU A 548 -23.40 26.84 -20.75
C LEU A 548 -22.02 26.32 -20.37
N ASN A 549 -21.86 25.91 -19.11
CA ASN A 549 -20.58 25.38 -18.61
C ASN A 549 -20.19 24.07 -19.32
N ARG A 550 -21.14 23.14 -19.56
CA ARG A 550 -20.90 21.92 -20.35
C ARG A 550 -20.53 22.23 -21.80
N SER A 551 -21.20 23.21 -22.44
CA SER A 551 -20.89 23.62 -23.78
C SER A 551 -19.47 24.22 -23.88
N LEU A 552 -19.09 25.09 -22.94
CA LEU A 552 -17.76 25.66 -22.85
C LEU A 552 -16.70 24.58 -22.61
N ARG A 553 -17.00 23.61 -21.77
CA ARG A 553 -16.16 22.46 -21.48
C ARG A 553 -15.93 21.57 -22.70
N ASN A 554 -16.99 21.31 -23.48
CA ASN A 554 -16.89 20.54 -24.74
C ASN A 554 -16.03 21.26 -25.78
N TYR A 555 -16.03 22.60 -25.79
CA TYR A 555 -15.23 23.39 -26.73
C TYR A 555 -13.77 23.56 -26.28
N LEU A 556 -13.51 23.85 -25.02
CA LEU A 556 -12.16 24.12 -24.49
C LEU A 556 -11.44 22.90 -23.91
N GLY A 557 -12.17 21.81 -23.64
CA GLY A 557 -11.66 20.57 -23.05
C GLY A 557 -11.94 20.44 -21.54
N SER A 558 -12.03 19.17 -21.09
CA SER A 558 -12.31 18.79 -19.70
C SER A 558 -11.24 19.24 -18.71
N GLU A 559 -10.00 19.33 -19.13
CA GLU A 559 -8.87 19.72 -18.29
C GLU A 559 -8.76 21.24 -18.04
N LYS A 560 -9.52 22.07 -18.77
CA LYS A 560 -9.42 23.52 -18.71
C LYS A 560 -10.61 24.17 -18.05
N VAL A 561 -11.78 23.54 -18.08
CA VAL A 561 -13.04 24.13 -17.61
C VAL A 561 -13.63 23.28 -16.49
N PRO A 562 -13.54 23.70 -15.21
CA PRO A 562 -14.19 23.02 -14.10
C PRO A 562 -15.72 22.99 -14.27
N LEU A 563 -16.33 21.86 -13.91
CA LEU A 563 -17.80 21.76 -13.89
C LEU A 563 -18.34 22.55 -12.70
N TRP A 564 -19.27 23.45 -13.01
CA TRP A 564 -20.04 24.14 -11.99
C TRP A 564 -21.17 23.21 -11.51
N SER A 565 -21.40 23.18 -10.20
CA SER A 565 -22.57 22.54 -9.60
C SER A 565 -23.19 23.44 -8.54
N LYS A 566 -24.49 23.27 -8.30
CA LYS A 566 -25.25 24.01 -7.29
C LYS A 566 -24.71 23.80 -5.86
N GLU A 567 -24.01 22.70 -5.61
CA GLU A 567 -23.44 22.31 -4.32
C GLU A 567 -22.18 23.09 -3.95
N LEU A 568 -21.47 23.67 -4.96
CA LEU A 568 -20.31 24.50 -4.67
C LEU A 568 -20.70 25.67 -3.79
N PRO A 569 -19.92 26.03 -2.76
CA PRO A 569 -20.18 27.23 -1.96
C PRO A 569 -20.24 28.49 -2.81
N LYS A 570 -20.92 29.53 -2.34
CA LYS A 570 -20.89 30.86 -2.98
C LYS A 570 -19.49 31.48 -2.86
N GLY A 571 -19.21 32.51 -3.67
CA GLY A 571 -17.94 33.19 -3.67
C GLY A 571 -17.62 33.82 -2.31
N GLY A 572 -16.37 33.65 -1.88
CA GLY A 572 -15.85 34.17 -0.63
C GLY A 572 -15.47 35.67 -0.69
N LYS A 573 -15.00 36.21 0.42
CA LYS A 573 -14.48 37.56 0.53
C LYS A 573 -12.96 37.60 0.35
N PRO A 574 -12.39 38.72 -0.16
CA PRO A 574 -10.94 38.91 -0.16
C PRO A 574 -10.35 38.77 1.24
N ARG A 575 -9.18 38.14 1.32
CA ARG A 575 -8.41 38.04 2.57
C ARG A 575 -7.85 39.42 2.94
N GLU A 576 -8.04 39.79 4.19
CA GLU A 576 -7.64 41.11 4.70
C GLU A 576 -6.39 41.01 5.57
N PHE A 577 -5.54 42.05 5.50
CA PHE A 577 -4.41 42.22 6.40
C PHE A 577 -4.89 42.49 7.83
N ALA A 578 -4.32 41.76 8.78
CA ALA A 578 -4.53 41.97 10.20
C ALA A 578 -3.17 42.20 10.87
N ALA A 579 -3.05 43.29 11.63
CA ALA A 579 -1.86 43.61 12.40
C ALA A 579 -2.10 43.46 13.90
N SER A 580 -1.04 43.04 14.61
CA SER A 580 -0.98 43.07 16.08
C SER A 580 0.38 43.60 16.50
N ASP A 581 0.45 44.39 17.55
CA ASP A 581 1.71 44.94 18.07
C ASP A 581 2.61 43.86 18.69
N LYS A 582 2.01 42.78 19.20
CA LYS A 582 2.72 41.61 19.77
C LYS A 582 2.04 40.32 19.32
N PRO A 583 2.30 39.89 18.08
CA PRO A 583 1.73 38.66 17.60
C PRO A 583 2.45 37.44 18.18
N ASP A 584 1.71 36.41 18.51
CA ASP A 584 2.21 35.09 18.92
C ASP A 584 2.52 34.21 17.68
N PHE A 585 1.81 34.45 16.57
CA PHE A 585 2.00 33.70 15.33
C PHE A 585 1.58 34.51 14.10
N VAL A 586 2.00 34.04 12.93
CA VAL A 586 1.56 34.55 11.61
C VAL A 586 0.44 33.65 11.11
N PHE A 587 -0.73 34.22 10.85
CA PHE A 587 -1.83 33.49 10.25
C PHE A 587 -1.77 33.61 8.71
N PHE A 588 -1.53 32.51 8.03
CA PHE A 588 -1.60 32.39 6.57
C PHE A 588 -2.96 31.84 6.16
N ALA A 589 -3.93 32.73 5.95
CA ALA A 589 -5.24 32.35 5.43
C ALA A 589 -5.13 31.81 3.99
N SER A 590 -5.75 30.66 3.69
CA SER A 590 -5.67 30.06 2.36
C SER A 590 -6.45 30.87 1.31
N CYS A 591 -6.06 30.71 0.04
CA CYS A 591 -6.77 31.36 -1.07
C CYS A 591 -8.18 30.76 -1.28
N LEU A 592 -8.45 29.57 -0.77
CA LEU A 592 -9.77 28.93 -0.83
C LEU A 592 -10.86 29.76 -0.11
N GLU A 593 -10.50 30.47 0.97
CA GLU A 593 -11.41 31.40 1.68
C GLU A 593 -11.88 32.58 0.80
N SER A 594 -11.05 32.99 -0.17
CA SER A 594 -11.45 34.00 -1.15
C SER A 594 -12.26 33.43 -2.31
N ILE A 595 -12.03 32.17 -2.67
CA ILE A 595 -12.80 31.49 -3.73
C ILE A 595 -14.20 31.13 -3.23
N PHE A 596 -14.27 30.54 -2.04
CA PHE A 596 -15.49 30.00 -1.46
C PHE A 596 -15.80 30.66 -0.12
N GLU A 597 -17.07 30.91 0.17
CA GLU A 597 -17.48 31.30 1.52
C GLU A 597 -17.29 30.10 2.47
N ALA A 598 -16.29 30.20 3.35
CA ALA A 598 -15.97 29.22 4.38
C ALA A 598 -15.91 29.88 5.76
N LYS A 599 -16.01 29.08 6.82
CA LYS A 599 -15.98 29.56 8.22
C LYS A 599 -14.67 29.27 8.94
N THR A 600 -13.71 28.59 8.29
CA THR A 600 -12.54 28.04 8.96
C THR A 600 -11.60 29.12 9.46
N ALA A 601 -11.26 30.11 8.63
CA ALA A 601 -10.42 31.23 9.03
C ALA A 601 -11.03 32.04 10.18
N GLU A 602 -12.31 32.35 10.11
CA GLU A 602 -12.99 33.08 11.18
C GLU A 602 -13.06 32.25 12.49
N SER A 603 -13.20 30.94 12.38
CA SER A 603 -13.17 30.04 13.53
C SER A 603 -11.80 29.99 14.20
N LEU A 604 -10.72 29.94 13.42
CA LEU A 604 -9.36 29.98 13.95
C LEU A 604 -9.07 31.33 14.63
N LYS A 605 -9.44 32.47 14.01
CA LYS A 605 -9.32 33.80 14.60
C LYS A 605 -10.13 33.93 15.91
N SER A 606 -11.32 33.36 15.96
CA SER A 606 -12.19 33.35 17.15
C SER A 606 -11.58 32.51 18.28
N LEU A 607 -11.12 31.31 17.95
CA LEU A 607 -10.45 30.39 18.89
C LEU A 607 -9.17 30.99 19.46
N SER A 608 -8.35 31.64 18.62
CA SER A 608 -7.12 32.34 19.08
C SER A 608 -7.47 33.43 20.08
N ARG A 609 -8.51 34.26 19.81
CA ARG A 609 -8.98 35.26 20.79
C ARG A 609 -9.48 34.63 22.08
N LYS A 610 -10.23 33.51 22.01
CA LYS A 610 -10.70 32.77 23.20
C LYS A 610 -9.56 32.22 24.04
N ALA A 611 -8.45 31.82 23.37
CA ALA A 611 -7.25 31.31 23.99
C ALA A 611 -6.28 32.42 24.47
N GLY A 612 -6.58 33.69 24.19
CA GLY A 612 -5.73 34.82 24.56
C GLY A 612 -4.49 34.99 23.67
N LEU A 613 -4.50 34.42 22.46
CA LEU A 613 -3.40 34.51 21.48
C LEU A 613 -3.68 35.57 20.42
N ALA A 614 -2.66 36.37 20.11
CA ALA A 614 -2.69 37.41 19.08
C ALA A 614 -2.00 36.93 17.80
N PHE A 615 -2.49 37.36 16.63
CA PHE A 615 -1.87 37.01 15.36
C PHE A 615 -1.71 38.22 14.45
N THR A 616 -0.78 38.09 13.51
CA THR A 616 -0.65 38.97 12.35
C THR A 616 -0.82 38.16 11.07
N THR A 617 -1.17 38.82 9.96
CA THR A 617 -1.16 38.19 8.64
C THR A 617 -0.09 38.83 7.76
N PRO A 618 0.42 38.15 6.72
CA PRO A 618 1.33 38.79 5.77
C PRO A 618 0.68 40.03 5.14
N PRO A 619 1.40 41.14 4.95
CA PRO A 619 0.83 42.39 4.42
C PRO A 619 0.15 42.23 3.05
N THR A 620 0.66 41.36 2.21
CA THR A 620 0.16 41.08 0.85
C THR A 620 -0.67 39.77 0.78
N ILE A 621 -1.29 39.37 1.85
CA ILE A 621 -1.99 38.06 1.96
C ILE A 621 -2.99 37.84 0.80
N SER A 622 -3.64 38.90 0.30
CA SER A 622 -4.56 38.83 -0.84
C SER A 622 -3.96 38.14 -2.08
N ASP A 623 -2.65 38.39 -2.33
CA ASP A 623 -1.95 37.95 -3.53
C ASP A 623 -1.13 36.65 -3.32
N LEU A 624 -1.12 36.10 -2.11
CA LEU A 624 -0.28 34.94 -1.77
C LEU A 624 -1.01 33.60 -1.97
N CYS A 625 -0.24 32.55 -2.27
CA CYS A 625 -0.72 31.17 -2.36
C CYS A 625 0.39 30.17 -2.03
N CYS A 626 0.05 29.02 -1.50
CA CYS A 626 1.00 27.90 -1.27
C CYS A 626 1.63 27.34 -2.56
N GLY A 627 1.09 27.67 -3.74
CA GLY A 627 1.59 27.23 -5.05
C GLY A 627 0.99 25.92 -5.56
N THR A 628 0.26 25.18 -4.75
CA THR A 628 -0.31 23.86 -5.10
C THR A 628 -1.11 23.87 -6.41
N PRO A 629 -1.95 24.88 -6.77
CA PRO A 629 -2.67 24.90 -8.04
C PRO A 629 -1.77 24.85 -9.27
N TRP A 630 -0.63 25.53 -9.25
CA TRP A 630 0.35 25.49 -10.35
C TRP A 630 1.15 24.21 -10.37
N LYS A 631 1.62 23.76 -9.19
CA LYS A 631 2.41 22.53 -9.05
C LYS A 631 1.63 21.33 -9.58
N SER A 632 0.40 21.15 -9.16
CA SER A 632 -0.43 19.99 -9.55
C SER A 632 -0.74 19.95 -11.05
N LYS A 633 -0.76 21.10 -11.72
CA LYS A 633 -0.97 21.24 -13.16
C LYS A 633 0.32 21.18 -14.00
N GLY A 634 1.49 21.11 -13.39
CA GLY A 634 2.78 21.17 -14.08
C GLY A 634 3.13 22.56 -14.66
N LEU A 635 2.69 23.63 -14.03
CA LEU A 635 2.88 25.02 -14.48
C LEU A 635 4.07 25.66 -13.76
N VAL A 636 5.27 25.33 -14.23
CA VAL A 636 6.54 25.56 -13.52
C VAL A 636 6.81 27.05 -13.24
N ASP A 637 6.62 27.92 -14.23
CA ASP A 637 6.99 29.34 -14.10
C ASP A 637 6.01 30.12 -13.21
N GLY A 638 4.72 29.85 -13.35
CA GLY A 638 3.71 30.37 -12.42
C GLY A 638 3.94 29.89 -10.98
N TYR A 639 4.33 28.61 -10.81
CA TYR A 639 4.69 28.07 -9.50
C TYR A 639 5.87 28.80 -8.87
N LYS A 640 6.96 28.98 -9.62
CA LYS A 640 8.14 29.72 -9.14
C LYS A 640 7.79 31.16 -8.73
N SER A 641 7.00 31.83 -9.55
CA SER A 641 6.59 33.22 -9.31
C SER A 641 5.80 33.38 -8.01
N ILE A 642 4.75 32.58 -7.82
CA ILE A 642 3.86 32.70 -6.67
C ILE A 642 4.54 32.23 -5.36
N VAL A 643 5.36 31.17 -5.42
CA VAL A 643 6.08 30.65 -4.25
C VAL A 643 7.15 31.64 -3.79
N GLU A 644 7.87 32.29 -4.73
CA GLU A 644 8.88 33.31 -4.37
C GLU A 644 8.26 34.51 -3.69
N ALA A 645 7.13 35.01 -4.22
CA ALA A 645 6.38 36.10 -3.61
C ALA A 645 5.88 35.73 -2.20
N THR A 646 5.33 34.53 -2.06
CA THR A 646 4.82 34.00 -0.78
C THR A 646 5.95 33.86 0.23
N TYR A 647 7.07 33.25 -0.15
CA TYR A 647 8.23 33.07 0.73
C TYR A 647 8.75 34.40 1.28
N LYS A 648 9.00 35.41 0.40
CA LYS A 648 9.47 36.72 0.82
C LYS A 648 8.52 37.38 1.82
N SER A 649 7.22 37.30 1.57
CA SER A 649 6.22 37.88 2.46
C SER A 649 6.15 37.16 3.81
N LEU A 650 6.30 35.83 3.83
CA LEU A 650 6.31 35.02 5.05
C LEU A 650 7.57 35.25 5.90
N VAL A 651 8.75 35.35 5.27
CA VAL A 651 10.00 35.71 5.97
C VAL A 651 9.83 37.03 6.72
N LYS A 652 9.28 38.06 6.01
CA LYS A 652 9.04 39.38 6.62
C LYS A 652 8.00 39.30 7.74
N ALA A 653 6.87 38.65 7.52
CA ALA A 653 5.77 38.55 8.50
C ALA A 653 6.15 37.75 9.74
N SER A 654 7.00 36.72 9.59
CA SER A 654 7.45 35.86 10.68
C SER A 654 8.71 36.39 11.41
N GLU A 655 9.21 37.56 11.02
CA GLU A 655 10.45 38.09 11.56
C GLU A 655 11.62 37.09 11.46
N ASP A 656 11.89 36.65 10.21
CA ASP A 656 12.92 35.68 9.89
C ASP A 656 12.69 34.29 10.56
N GLY A 657 11.44 33.90 10.78
CA GLY A 657 11.07 32.61 11.36
C GLY A 657 10.99 32.61 12.90
N ARG A 658 11.05 33.77 13.54
CA ARG A 658 10.82 33.92 14.98
C ARG A 658 9.39 33.49 15.36
N LEU A 659 8.42 33.91 14.57
CA LEU A 659 7.02 33.56 14.76
C LEU A 659 6.67 32.31 13.92
N PRO A 660 5.97 31.34 14.49
CA PRO A 660 5.42 30.24 13.71
C PRO A 660 4.37 30.74 12.73
N ILE A 661 4.24 30.06 11.60
CA ILE A 661 3.24 30.35 10.57
C ILE A 661 2.17 29.28 10.63
N VAL A 662 0.92 29.65 10.86
CA VAL A 662 -0.22 28.74 10.99
C VAL A 662 -1.12 28.89 9.76
N CYS A 663 -1.46 27.75 9.14
CA CYS A 663 -2.35 27.72 7.99
C CYS A 663 -3.58 26.87 8.29
N GLU A 664 -4.79 27.32 7.93
CA GLU A 664 -6.05 26.67 8.31
C GLU A 664 -6.43 25.46 7.46
N ASN A 665 -5.83 25.28 6.29
CA ASN A 665 -6.11 24.13 5.44
C ASN A 665 -4.87 23.24 5.30
N SER A 666 -4.99 21.98 5.66
CA SER A 666 -3.84 21.03 5.66
C SER A 666 -3.18 20.89 4.30
N SER A 667 -3.93 20.99 3.19
CA SER A 667 -3.34 20.98 1.84
C SER A 667 -2.48 22.21 1.53
N CYS A 668 -2.80 23.36 2.11
CA CYS A 668 -1.99 24.57 1.99
C CYS A 668 -0.76 24.50 2.90
N THR A 669 -0.89 23.94 4.11
CA THR A 669 0.23 23.68 5.03
C THR A 669 1.27 22.78 4.35
N GLU A 670 0.84 21.67 3.80
CA GLU A 670 1.69 20.72 3.08
C GLU A 670 2.35 21.40 1.85
N GLY A 671 1.59 22.16 1.07
CA GLY A 671 2.11 22.93 -0.07
C GLY A 671 3.18 23.93 0.32
N LEU A 672 3.02 24.68 1.41
CA LEU A 672 4.01 25.62 1.94
C LEU A 672 5.27 24.89 2.43
N ILE A 673 5.13 23.79 3.18
CA ILE A 673 6.27 22.98 3.65
C ILE A 673 7.07 22.48 2.45
N GLN A 674 6.43 21.96 1.42
CA GLN A 674 7.11 21.50 0.21
C GLN A 674 7.82 22.64 -0.55
N ALA A 675 7.19 23.82 -0.64
CA ALA A 675 7.78 24.99 -1.29
C ALA A 675 9.05 25.47 -0.58
N ILE A 676 9.11 25.32 0.75
CA ILE A 676 10.24 25.74 1.59
C ILE A 676 11.34 24.68 1.67
N LYS A 677 10.99 23.38 1.59
CA LYS A 677 11.92 22.25 1.73
C LYS A 677 13.14 22.32 0.79
N SER A 678 13.00 22.95 -0.36
CA SER A 678 14.09 23.16 -1.32
C SER A 678 15.10 24.26 -0.90
N ARG A 679 14.81 25.00 0.17
CA ARG A 679 15.60 26.14 0.67
C ARG A 679 16.29 25.73 1.95
N THR A 680 17.56 25.35 1.86
CA THR A 680 18.35 24.80 2.97
C THR A 680 18.63 25.79 4.11
N ASP A 681 18.49 27.09 3.83
CA ASP A 681 18.73 28.21 4.74
C ASP A 681 17.46 28.76 5.39
N SER A 682 16.29 28.21 5.08
CA SER A 682 15.01 28.68 5.60
C SER A 682 14.84 28.34 7.08
N LYS A 683 14.51 29.36 7.89
CA LYS A 683 14.16 29.23 9.32
C LYS A 683 12.64 29.22 9.56
N LEU A 684 11.83 29.25 8.51
CA LEU A 684 10.39 29.31 8.65
C LEU A 684 9.85 28.02 9.25
N ARG A 685 8.99 28.13 10.26
CA ARG A 685 8.27 27.04 10.89
C ARG A 685 6.80 27.10 10.53
N ILE A 686 6.36 26.19 9.66
CA ILE A 686 4.97 26.05 9.23
C ILE A 686 4.29 25.01 10.12
N ILE A 687 3.11 25.33 10.65
CA ILE A 687 2.32 24.46 11.53
C ILE A 687 0.91 24.38 10.95
N ASP A 688 0.35 23.18 10.93
CA ASP A 688 -1.05 22.99 10.55
C ASP A 688 -1.98 23.51 11.65
N SER A 689 -3.13 24.05 11.27
CA SER A 689 -4.06 24.63 12.21
C SER A 689 -4.62 23.62 13.22
N ILE A 690 -4.74 22.34 12.86
CA ILE A 690 -5.19 21.30 13.81
C ILE A 690 -4.10 20.97 14.83
N ASP A 691 -2.84 20.92 14.44
CA ASP A 691 -1.71 20.72 15.36
C ASP A 691 -1.58 21.94 16.29
N PHE A 692 -1.65 23.13 15.72
CA PHE A 692 -1.64 24.37 16.49
C PHE A 692 -2.84 24.46 17.45
N ALA A 693 -4.03 24.08 17.01
CA ALA A 693 -5.23 24.11 17.86
C ALA A 693 -5.14 23.08 18.99
N SER A 694 -4.65 21.89 18.73
CA SER A 694 -4.44 20.84 19.74
C SER A 694 -3.44 21.26 20.80
N GLU A 695 -2.30 21.82 20.38
CA GLU A 695 -1.18 22.14 21.27
C GLU A 695 -1.35 23.48 22.02
N PHE A 696 -1.84 24.53 21.33
CA PHE A 696 -1.83 25.90 21.89
C PHE A 696 -3.21 26.46 22.18
N LEU A 697 -4.27 26.05 21.46
CA LEU A 697 -5.62 26.61 21.68
C LEU A 697 -6.41 25.77 22.69
N LEU A 698 -6.49 24.47 22.50
CA LEU A 698 -7.29 23.58 23.32
C LEU A 698 -6.97 23.66 24.84
N PRO A 699 -5.71 23.73 25.27
CA PRO A 699 -5.39 23.91 26.69
C PRO A 699 -5.86 25.23 27.29
N ASN A 700 -6.13 26.24 26.48
CA ASN A 700 -6.48 27.61 26.90
C ASN A 700 -7.94 27.99 26.67
N ILE A 701 -8.78 27.04 26.22
CA ILE A 701 -10.22 27.20 26.04
C ILE A 701 -10.99 26.20 26.91
N GLU A 702 -12.28 26.40 27.08
CA GLU A 702 -13.18 25.49 27.77
C GLU A 702 -14.24 24.96 26.79
N ILE A 703 -14.50 23.66 26.84
CA ILE A 703 -15.59 22.99 26.10
C ILE A 703 -16.63 22.52 27.12
N PRO A 704 -17.65 23.36 27.40
CA PRO A 704 -18.59 23.10 28.49
C PRO A 704 -19.59 21.98 28.21
N LYS A 705 -19.76 21.61 26.94
CA LYS A 705 -20.68 20.53 26.53
C LYS A 705 -20.14 19.85 25.30
N LYS A 706 -20.11 18.51 25.31
CA LYS A 706 -19.73 17.69 24.18
C LYS A 706 -20.94 17.30 23.32
N MET A 707 -20.71 16.98 22.07
CA MET A 707 -21.61 16.25 21.18
C MET A 707 -21.67 14.77 21.61
N ASN A 708 -22.72 14.04 21.21
CA ASN A 708 -22.79 12.61 21.52
C ASN A 708 -21.84 11.81 20.60
N SER A 709 -21.83 12.12 19.29
CA SER A 709 -21.01 11.39 18.33
C SER A 709 -20.57 12.26 17.17
N VAL A 710 -19.34 12.02 16.68
CA VAL A 710 -18.81 12.64 15.46
C VAL A 710 -18.10 11.60 14.60
N THR A 711 -18.09 11.81 13.29
CA THR A 711 -17.29 11.01 12.37
C THR A 711 -16.23 11.87 11.70
N LEU A 712 -15.04 11.28 11.50
CA LEU A 712 -13.87 11.94 10.94
C LEU A 712 -13.61 11.45 9.52
N HIS A 713 -13.31 12.39 8.63
CA HIS A 713 -12.68 12.13 7.35
C HIS A 713 -11.25 12.70 7.37
N PRO A 714 -10.21 11.87 7.68
CA PRO A 714 -8.82 12.28 7.57
C PRO A 714 -8.48 12.63 6.11
N THR A 715 -7.74 13.72 5.92
CA THR A 715 -7.36 14.14 4.56
C THR A 715 -5.99 13.56 4.16
N CYS A 716 -5.72 13.47 2.85
CA CYS A 716 -4.40 13.08 2.37
C CYS A 716 -3.30 13.98 2.96
N SER A 717 -3.52 15.29 3.00
CA SER A 717 -2.55 16.23 3.53
C SER A 717 -2.34 16.09 5.03
N SER A 718 -3.41 15.93 5.85
CA SER A 718 -3.24 15.70 7.29
C SER A 718 -2.53 14.39 7.60
N THR A 719 -2.70 13.38 6.72
CA THR A 719 -1.95 12.12 6.79
C THR A 719 -0.46 12.32 6.53
N LEU A 720 -0.12 13.04 5.45
CA LEU A 720 1.28 13.35 5.11
C LEU A 720 1.97 14.24 6.17
N LEU A 721 1.21 15.10 6.84
CA LEU A 721 1.70 15.95 7.94
C LEU A 721 1.84 15.18 9.27
N GLY A 722 1.27 13.99 9.39
CA GLY A 722 1.26 13.22 10.63
C GLY A 722 0.29 13.75 11.70
N SER A 723 -0.70 14.55 11.30
CA SER A 723 -1.59 15.29 12.21
C SER A 723 -2.79 14.47 12.71
N HIS A 724 -2.79 13.13 12.57
CA HIS A 724 -3.91 12.27 13.00
C HIS A 724 -4.21 12.40 14.50
N THR A 725 -3.18 12.33 15.35
CA THR A 725 -3.33 12.42 16.82
C THR A 725 -3.94 13.75 17.24
N SER A 726 -3.53 14.85 16.60
CA SER A 726 -4.09 16.18 16.86
C SER A 726 -5.56 16.26 16.43
N PHE A 727 -5.90 15.67 15.28
CA PHE A 727 -7.28 15.61 14.79
C PHE A 727 -8.18 14.83 15.75
N GLU A 728 -7.75 13.63 16.18
CA GLU A 728 -8.45 12.81 17.17
C GLU A 728 -8.55 13.50 18.54
N THR A 729 -7.49 14.18 18.99
CA THR A 729 -7.47 14.93 20.26
C THR A 729 -8.53 16.03 20.26
N LEU A 730 -8.62 16.80 19.18
CA LEU A 730 -9.64 17.84 19.03
C LEU A 730 -11.05 17.22 18.97
N ALA A 731 -11.23 16.11 18.27
CA ALA A 731 -12.53 15.42 18.17
C ALA A 731 -12.99 14.85 19.52
N ASN A 732 -12.07 14.22 20.28
CA ASN A 732 -12.34 13.69 21.62
C ASN A 732 -12.62 14.80 22.65
N ALA A 733 -12.10 16.01 22.43
CA ALA A 733 -12.42 17.16 23.28
C ALA A 733 -13.85 17.63 23.10
N ILE A 734 -14.44 17.48 21.91
CA ILE A 734 -15.78 17.99 21.56
C ILE A 734 -16.85 16.90 21.48
N SER A 735 -16.52 15.62 21.56
CA SER A 735 -17.47 14.52 21.43
C SER A 735 -17.21 13.40 22.43
N GLU A 736 -18.27 12.67 22.81
CA GLU A 736 -18.19 11.47 23.64
C GLU A 736 -17.79 10.25 22.82
N LYS A 737 -18.27 10.15 21.56
CA LYS A 737 -17.94 9.07 20.62
C LYS A 737 -17.32 9.64 19.36
N VAL A 738 -16.13 9.16 19.00
CA VAL A 738 -15.43 9.52 17.76
C VAL A 738 -15.29 8.28 16.90
N SER A 739 -15.68 8.37 15.63
CA SER A 739 -15.55 7.29 14.65
C SER A 739 -14.73 7.76 13.45
N THR A 740 -13.88 6.88 12.93
CA THR A 740 -13.24 7.03 11.62
C THR A 740 -13.57 5.79 10.80
N PRO A 741 -14.24 5.94 9.63
CA PRO A 741 -14.56 4.79 8.78
C PRO A 741 -13.33 4.00 8.38
N LEU A 742 -13.40 2.66 8.41
CA LEU A 742 -12.26 1.82 7.98
C LEU A 742 -11.95 1.97 6.49
N ASP A 743 -12.96 2.31 5.69
CA ASP A 743 -12.83 2.49 4.24
C ASP A 743 -12.50 3.93 3.83
N TRP A 744 -12.02 4.77 4.78
CA TRP A 744 -11.62 6.12 4.47
C TRP A 744 -10.48 6.16 3.45
N GLY A 745 -10.42 7.20 2.66
CA GLY A 745 -9.36 7.41 1.67
C GLY A 745 -9.34 8.84 1.15
N CYS A 746 -8.41 9.15 0.26
CA CYS A 746 -8.38 10.47 -0.39
C CYS A 746 -9.68 10.72 -1.16
N CYS A 747 -10.34 11.85 -0.88
CA CYS A 747 -11.57 12.24 -1.59
C CYS A 747 -11.37 12.59 -3.08
N ALA A 748 -10.12 12.68 -3.52
CA ALA A 748 -9.69 13.03 -4.88
C ALA A 748 -10.20 14.40 -5.41
N PHE A 749 -10.75 15.26 -4.56
CA PHE A 749 -11.18 16.59 -4.99
C PHE A 749 -9.97 17.47 -5.37
N ALA A 750 -8.87 17.39 -4.60
CA ALA A 750 -7.51 17.90 -4.94
C ALA A 750 -7.51 19.26 -5.65
N GLY A 751 -7.90 20.29 -4.96
CA GLY A 751 -8.03 21.65 -5.50
C GLY A 751 -9.23 21.76 -6.45
N ASP A 752 -9.00 21.84 -7.75
CA ASP A 752 -10.05 21.89 -8.78
C ASP A 752 -10.28 20.55 -9.49
N ARG A 753 -9.48 19.50 -9.20
CA ARG A 753 -9.56 18.21 -9.89
C ARG A 753 -10.94 17.58 -9.79
N GLY A 754 -11.57 17.62 -8.61
CA GLY A 754 -12.93 17.12 -8.43
C GLY A 754 -14.02 17.92 -9.15
N ALA A 755 -13.72 19.14 -9.61
CA ALA A 755 -14.60 19.89 -10.49
C ALA A 755 -14.25 19.66 -11.97
N LEU A 756 -12.99 19.33 -12.29
CA LEU A 756 -12.56 18.90 -13.62
C LEU A 756 -13.01 17.47 -13.93
N HIS A 757 -12.87 16.56 -12.98
CA HIS A 757 -13.20 15.14 -13.06
C HIS A 757 -14.07 14.70 -11.87
N PRO A 758 -15.37 15.05 -11.86
CA PRO A 758 -16.27 14.69 -10.76
C PRO A 758 -16.44 13.16 -10.60
N GLU A 759 -16.27 12.39 -11.69
CA GLU A 759 -16.28 10.93 -11.66
C GLU A 759 -15.16 10.36 -10.79
N LEU A 760 -14.00 11.03 -10.71
CA LEU A 760 -12.89 10.62 -9.87
C LEU A 760 -13.25 10.75 -8.37
N THR A 761 -13.82 11.90 -7.98
CA THR A 761 -14.30 12.10 -6.61
C THR A 761 -15.42 11.13 -6.26
N ALA A 762 -16.38 10.92 -7.16
CA ALA A 762 -17.49 9.98 -6.94
C ALA A 762 -17.00 8.55 -6.73
N SER A 763 -16.02 8.10 -7.51
CA SER A 763 -15.41 6.77 -7.36
C SER A 763 -14.62 6.67 -6.04
N ALA A 764 -13.79 7.66 -5.75
CA ALA A 764 -12.89 7.66 -4.59
C ALA A 764 -13.64 7.64 -3.24
N THR A 765 -14.77 8.34 -3.16
CA THR A 765 -15.55 8.49 -1.91
C THR A 765 -16.63 7.43 -1.73
N LYS A 766 -16.88 6.57 -2.74
CA LYS A 766 -17.96 5.60 -2.74
C LYS A 766 -17.90 4.60 -1.59
N ALA A 767 -16.73 4.05 -1.31
CA ALA A 767 -16.57 3.04 -0.27
C ALA A 767 -16.80 3.62 1.14
N GLU A 768 -16.25 4.80 1.42
CA GLU A 768 -16.42 5.49 2.70
C GLU A 768 -17.89 5.91 2.90
N ALA A 769 -18.54 6.45 1.88
CA ALA A 769 -19.96 6.81 1.94
C ALA A 769 -20.85 5.58 2.18
N ALA A 770 -20.56 4.44 1.56
CA ALA A 770 -21.26 3.19 1.80
C ALA A 770 -21.05 2.65 3.22
N ALA A 771 -19.82 2.72 3.75
CA ALA A 771 -19.51 2.31 5.11
C ALA A 771 -20.32 3.14 6.15
N LEU A 772 -20.37 4.46 5.97
CA LEU A 772 -21.16 5.35 6.83
C LEU A 772 -22.67 5.06 6.74
N ALA A 773 -23.18 4.74 5.55
CA ALA A 773 -24.58 4.38 5.38
C ALA A 773 -24.92 3.05 6.06
N LEU A 774 -24.02 2.09 6.11
CA LEU A 774 -24.18 0.80 6.79
C LEU A 774 -24.12 0.92 8.31
N GLU A 775 -23.38 1.87 8.86
CA GLU A 775 -23.36 2.12 10.31
C GLU A 775 -24.75 2.54 10.84
N GLY A 776 -25.63 3.08 9.97
CA GLY A 776 -27.04 3.37 10.26
C GLY A 776 -27.28 4.43 11.34
N GLU A 777 -26.23 5.05 11.88
CA GLU A 777 -26.25 6.10 12.88
C GLU A 777 -26.04 7.46 12.21
N ASP A 778 -26.86 8.44 12.55
CA ASP A 778 -26.59 9.85 12.24
C ASP A 778 -25.65 10.41 13.30
N PHE A 779 -24.51 10.96 12.87
CA PHE A 779 -23.59 11.66 13.75
C PHE A 779 -24.03 13.12 13.97
N ASP A 780 -23.75 13.66 15.14
CA ASP A 780 -24.01 15.07 15.45
C ASP A 780 -23.19 16.02 14.55
N ALA A 781 -21.98 15.57 14.12
CA ALA A 781 -21.16 16.29 13.15
C ALA A 781 -20.29 15.37 12.29
N TYR A 782 -20.05 15.81 11.05
CA TYR A 782 -19.20 15.19 10.06
C TYR A 782 -17.98 16.11 9.84
N LEU A 783 -16.79 15.67 10.18
CA LEU A 783 -15.63 16.54 10.35
C LEU A 783 -14.48 16.19 9.41
N SER A 784 -13.82 17.22 8.89
CA SER A 784 -12.61 17.10 8.08
C SER A 784 -11.62 18.22 8.40
N THR A 785 -10.49 18.30 7.68
CA THR A 785 -9.41 19.28 7.88
C THR A 785 -9.11 20.11 6.62
N ASN A 786 -9.98 20.00 5.58
CA ASN A 786 -9.72 20.66 4.32
C ASN A 786 -11.02 20.90 3.54
N LEU A 787 -11.26 22.14 3.14
CA LEU A 787 -12.51 22.59 2.49
C LEU A 787 -12.88 21.78 1.24
N THR A 788 -11.91 21.38 0.42
CA THR A 788 -12.19 20.60 -0.79
C THR A 788 -12.64 19.17 -0.46
N CYS A 789 -12.16 18.59 0.63
CA CYS A 789 -12.62 17.30 1.13
C CYS A 789 -14.02 17.40 1.73
N GLU A 790 -14.33 18.50 2.44
CA GLU A 790 -15.68 18.78 2.95
C GLU A 790 -16.71 18.80 1.80
N ILE A 791 -16.39 19.47 0.69
CA ILE A 791 -17.24 19.51 -0.52
C ILE A 791 -17.40 18.10 -1.11
N GLY A 792 -16.30 17.36 -1.27
CA GLY A 792 -16.30 16.02 -1.85
C GLY A 792 -17.11 15.02 -1.04
N MET A 793 -16.88 14.98 0.27
CA MET A 793 -17.59 14.09 1.19
C MET A 793 -19.05 14.48 1.39
N SER A 794 -19.35 15.78 1.45
CA SER A 794 -20.76 16.24 1.53
C SER A 794 -21.56 15.80 0.31
N ARG A 795 -20.95 15.86 -0.89
CA ARG A 795 -21.56 15.37 -2.13
C ARG A 795 -21.81 13.86 -2.10
N ALA A 796 -20.82 13.09 -1.62
CA ALA A 796 -20.87 11.64 -1.61
C ALA A 796 -21.89 11.07 -0.61
N THR A 797 -21.97 11.68 0.57
CA THR A 797 -22.79 11.17 1.69
C THR A 797 -24.16 11.83 1.80
N GLY A 798 -24.35 13.00 1.17
CA GLY A 798 -25.52 13.85 1.40
C GLY A 798 -25.55 14.52 2.79
N LYS A 799 -24.48 14.38 3.60
CA LYS A 799 -24.33 14.97 4.94
C LYS A 799 -23.41 16.19 4.87
N GLY A 800 -23.64 17.19 5.71
CA GLY A 800 -22.84 18.42 5.74
C GLY A 800 -21.51 18.21 6.46
N TYR A 801 -20.42 17.99 5.72
CA TYR A 801 -19.08 18.00 6.28
C TYR A 801 -18.62 19.43 6.56
N GLN A 802 -17.91 19.62 7.66
CA GLN A 802 -17.31 20.90 8.03
C GLN A 802 -15.91 20.72 8.62
N HIS A 803 -15.15 21.82 8.64
CA HIS A 803 -13.83 21.80 9.26
C HIS A 803 -13.93 21.61 10.78
N ILE A 804 -13.07 20.78 11.37
CA ILE A 804 -13.13 20.52 12.82
C ILE A 804 -13.02 21.79 13.65
N LEU A 805 -12.23 22.79 13.23
CA LEU A 805 -12.10 24.06 13.95
C LEU A 805 -13.43 24.85 14.02
N VAL A 806 -14.34 24.65 13.07
CA VAL A 806 -15.68 25.25 13.11
C VAL A 806 -16.45 24.63 14.26
N ALA A 807 -16.48 23.30 14.35
CA ALA A 807 -17.15 22.57 15.43
C ALA A 807 -16.56 22.90 16.82
N VAL A 808 -15.23 22.94 16.92
CA VAL A 808 -14.53 23.33 18.16
C VAL A 808 -14.92 24.77 18.54
N ASN A 809 -14.94 25.71 17.59
CA ASN A 809 -15.25 27.11 17.88
C ASN A 809 -16.70 27.32 18.33
N GLU A 810 -17.66 26.57 17.80
CA GLU A 810 -19.07 26.62 18.19
C GLU A 810 -19.27 26.18 19.65
N LEU A 811 -18.50 25.24 20.15
CA LEU A 811 -18.60 24.71 21.49
C LEU A 811 -17.68 25.41 22.50
N ALA A 812 -16.61 26.05 22.05
CA ALA A 812 -15.57 26.63 22.91
C ALA A 812 -16.00 27.95 23.54
N ARG A 813 -15.55 28.15 24.78
CA ARG A 813 -15.61 29.43 25.52
C ARG A 813 -14.21 29.82 26.01
N SER A 814 -14.02 31.14 26.28
CA SER A 814 -12.81 31.57 26.98
C SER A 814 -12.76 30.96 28.37
N ARG A 815 -11.61 30.45 28.82
CA ARG A 815 -11.43 30.12 30.25
C ARG A 815 -11.69 31.36 31.06
N ARG A 816 -12.56 31.28 32.06
CA ARG A 816 -12.70 32.35 33.07
C ARG A 816 -11.39 32.36 33.86
N SER A 817 -10.70 33.53 33.85
CA SER A 817 -9.51 33.77 34.69
C SER A 817 -9.84 33.65 36.16
#